data_36f659c56d41eec57f3db52a4529bd37
#
_entry.id   36f659c56d41eec57f3db52a4529bd37
#
_cell.length_a   1.000
_cell.length_b   1.000
_cell.length_c   1.000
_cell.angle_alpha   90.00
_cell.angle_beta   90.00
_cell.angle_gamma   90.00
#
_symmetry.space_group_name_H-M   'P 1'
#
loop_
_entity.id
_entity.type
_entity.pdbx_description
1 polymer ?
#
loop_
_entity_poly.entity_id
_entity_poly.type
_entity_poly.pdbx_seq_one_letter_code
_entity_poly.pdbx_strand_id
1 'polypeptide(L)'
;MTDTRADEAERGITIKSTGISLFYQMTPESLEMYKGDRDGDEYLINLIDSPGHVDFSSEVTAALRITDGALVVVDCIEGVCVQTETVLRQALGERIRPVLTVNKMDRCFLELQVEGEEAYQTFSRVIENANVIMATYEDVLLGDVQVYPEKGTVAFSAGLHGWAFTLTNFAKMYASKFGVDEAKMMERLWGENFFDPATKKWTSKNTGTATCKRGFVQFCYEPIKQIIATCMNDQKDKLWPMLKKLGVTMKNDEKDLMGKALMKRVMQTWLPASRALLEMMIFHLPSPSKAQRYRVENLYEGPLDDIYANAIRNCDPDGPLMLYVSKMIPASDKGRFFAFGRVFAGRVATGMKVRIMGPNFVPGQKKDLYVKSVQRTVIWMGKKQESVEDVPCGNTVALVGLDQFITKNATLTNEKEVDACPIRAMKFSVSPVVRVAVQCKVASDLPKLVEGLKRLAKSDPMVLCTIEESGEHIIAGAGELHLEICRTVMSKSPNKHNRLYMEARPLEEGLAEAIDDGRIGPRDDPKVRSKILSEEFGWDKDLAKKIWCFGPETTGPNMVVDMCKGVQYLNEIKDSVVAGFQWASKEGALAEENMRGICFEVCDVVLHTDAIHRGGGQVIPTARRVIYASQLTAKPRLLEPVYLVEIQAPENALGGIYGVLNQKRGHVFEEMQRPGTPLYNIKAYLPVIESFGFSSTLRAATSGQAFPQCVFDHWDIMSSDPLEAGSQSATLVTEIRKRKGLKEQMTPLSDFEDKL
;
A
#
# COMPACT_ATOMS: atom_id res chain seq x y z
N MET A 1 13.12 -0.04 -1.70
CA MET A 1 14.25 0.84 -2.04
C MET A 1 13.78 2.14 -2.66
N THR A 2 12.64 2.13 -3.23
CA THR A 2 11.89 3.26 -3.77
C THR A 2 11.09 4.00 -2.71
N ASP A 3 10.68 3.31 -1.65
CA ASP A 3 10.08 3.92 -0.45
C ASP A 3 11.15 4.74 0.30
N THR A 4 11.13 6.04 0.08
CA THR A 4 12.15 6.96 0.61
C THR A 4 11.67 7.74 1.83
N ARG A 5 10.36 7.75 2.08
CA ARG A 5 9.73 8.44 3.19
C ARG A 5 9.74 7.58 4.45
N ALA A 6 9.80 8.22 5.61
CA ALA A 6 9.78 7.52 6.89
C ALA A 6 8.43 6.80 7.11
N ASP A 7 7.32 7.44 6.77
CA ASP A 7 5.97 6.90 6.87
C ASP A 7 5.72 5.69 5.94
N GLU A 8 6.33 5.66 4.74
CA GLU A 8 6.30 4.49 3.86
C GLU A 8 7.04 3.29 4.46
N ALA A 9 8.23 3.54 4.99
CA ALA A 9 9.04 2.50 5.62
C ALA A 9 8.41 1.92 6.88
N GLU A 10 7.70 2.77 7.64
CA GLU A 10 7.02 2.41 8.87
C GLU A 10 5.76 1.58 8.62
N ARG A 11 4.93 2.01 7.68
CA ARG A 11 3.68 1.33 7.32
C ARG A 11 3.89 0.15 6.37
N GLY A 12 5.07 0.02 5.77
CA GLY A 12 5.38 -1.02 4.78
C GLY A 12 4.58 -0.90 3.47
N ILE A 13 4.07 0.29 3.16
CA ILE A 13 3.31 0.57 1.94
C ILE A 13 3.89 1.77 1.20
N THR A 14 3.88 1.72 -0.12
CA THR A 14 4.22 2.85 -0.97
C THR A 14 3.09 3.88 -0.95
N ILE A 15 3.40 5.13 -0.62
CA ILE A 15 2.44 6.25 -0.54
C ILE A 15 2.58 7.16 -1.75
N LYS A 16 3.83 7.50 -2.10
CA LYS A 16 4.17 8.39 -3.22
C LYS A 16 4.90 7.64 -4.32
N SER A 17 4.50 7.84 -5.55
CA SER A 17 5.23 7.26 -6.67
C SER A 17 6.63 7.88 -6.79
N THR A 18 7.64 7.03 -6.91
CA THR A 18 9.06 7.42 -6.99
C THR A 18 9.64 6.99 -8.33
N GLY A 19 10.25 7.92 -9.05
CA GLY A 19 10.93 7.65 -10.32
C GLY A 19 12.43 7.50 -10.12
N ILE A 20 13.00 6.44 -10.66
CA ILE A 20 14.43 6.18 -10.69
C ILE A 20 14.87 5.74 -12.09
N SER A 21 16.10 6.09 -12.47
CA SER A 21 16.71 5.59 -13.69
C SER A 21 17.70 4.47 -13.36
N LEU A 22 17.63 3.38 -14.11
CA LEU A 22 18.47 2.20 -13.96
C LEU A 22 19.24 1.96 -15.25
N PHE A 23 20.56 1.78 -15.15
CA PHE A 23 21.39 1.30 -16.25
C PHE A 23 21.39 -0.22 -16.25
N TYR A 24 21.18 -0.83 -17.41
CA TYR A 24 21.23 -2.27 -17.60
C TYR A 24 21.93 -2.62 -18.91
N GLN A 25 22.94 -3.48 -18.83
CA GLN A 25 23.62 -4.02 -19.98
C GLN A 25 23.18 -5.46 -20.22
N MET A 26 22.66 -5.73 -21.39
CA MET A 26 22.24 -7.08 -21.79
C MET A 26 23.44 -7.93 -22.17
N THR A 27 23.37 -9.22 -21.79
CA THR A 27 24.37 -10.19 -22.22
C THR A 27 24.21 -10.55 -23.69
N PRO A 28 25.28 -10.90 -24.42
CA PRO A 28 25.18 -11.31 -25.82
C PRO A 28 24.20 -12.44 -26.06
N GLU A 29 24.14 -13.41 -25.13
CA GLU A 29 23.21 -14.54 -25.18
C GLU A 29 21.73 -14.11 -25.08
N SER A 30 21.44 -13.07 -24.30
CA SER A 30 20.08 -12.51 -24.20
C SER A 30 19.72 -11.68 -25.43
N LEU A 31 20.70 -11.02 -26.05
CA LEU A 31 20.49 -10.23 -27.26
C LEU A 31 20.14 -11.04 -28.50
N GLU A 32 20.57 -12.30 -28.58
CA GLU A 32 20.19 -13.18 -29.69
C GLU A 32 18.67 -13.38 -29.81
N MET A 33 17.96 -13.31 -28.69
CA MET A 33 16.50 -13.42 -28.66
C MET A 33 15.76 -12.10 -28.91
N TYR A 34 16.46 -10.98 -28.87
CA TYR A 34 15.85 -9.67 -29.07
C TYR A 34 15.62 -9.37 -30.55
N LYS A 35 14.35 -9.32 -30.95
CA LYS A 35 13.94 -9.08 -32.36
C LYS A 35 13.64 -7.62 -32.68
N GLY A 36 13.82 -6.70 -31.71
CA GLY A 36 13.57 -5.27 -31.89
C GLY A 36 14.76 -4.52 -32.51
N ASP A 37 14.49 -3.30 -32.97
CA ASP A 37 15.53 -2.40 -33.42
C ASP A 37 16.43 -1.97 -32.25
N ARG A 38 17.74 -1.99 -32.41
CA ARG A 38 18.71 -1.66 -31.37
C ARG A 38 19.98 -1.04 -31.94
N ASP A 39 20.59 -0.14 -31.18
CA ASP A 39 21.88 0.47 -31.48
C ASP A 39 23.00 -0.01 -30.57
N GLY A 40 22.77 -1.07 -29.76
CA GLY A 40 23.75 -1.59 -28.83
C GLY A 40 23.11 -2.58 -27.82
N ASP A 41 23.82 -2.81 -26.73
CA ASP A 41 23.46 -3.71 -25.63
C ASP A 41 23.16 -2.99 -24.31
N GLU A 42 23.30 -1.67 -24.30
CA GLU A 42 23.08 -0.83 -23.11
C GLU A 42 21.69 -0.20 -23.14
N TYR A 43 21.00 -0.25 -22.00
CA TYR A 43 19.64 0.26 -21.85
C TYR A 43 19.53 1.14 -20.61
N LEU A 44 18.88 2.29 -20.77
CA LEU A 44 18.40 3.12 -19.66
C LEU A 44 16.94 2.84 -19.42
N ILE A 45 16.61 2.36 -18.23
CA ILE A 45 15.24 2.05 -17.82
C ILE A 45 14.79 3.09 -16.81
N ASN A 46 13.81 3.92 -17.19
CA ASN A 46 13.15 4.85 -16.28
C ASN A 46 12.00 4.12 -15.59
N LEU A 47 12.24 3.69 -14.37
CA LEU A 47 11.29 2.94 -13.54
C LEU A 47 10.54 3.90 -12.62
N ILE A 48 9.21 3.81 -12.60
CA ILE A 48 8.36 4.51 -11.64
C ILE A 48 7.65 3.47 -10.78
N ASP A 49 7.96 3.46 -9.50
CA ASP A 49 7.26 2.65 -8.51
C ASP A 49 6.02 3.41 -8.02
N SER A 50 4.85 2.80 -8.13
CA SER A 50 3.57 3.42 -7.80
C SER A 50 2.85 2.69 -6.67
N PRO A 51 2.05 3.42 -5.84
CA PRO A 51 1.28 2.80 -4.77
C PRO A 51 0.28 1.76 -5.27
N GLY A 52 0.07 0.70 -4.45
CA GLY A 52 -0.96 -0.29 -4.69
C GLY A 52 -2.30 0.00 -3.99
N HIS A 53 -2.32 0.89 -3.01
CA HIS A 53 -3.51 1.18 -2.21
C HIS A 53 -4.47 2.12 -2.93
N VAL A 54 -5.79 1.88 -2.78
CA VAL A 54 -6.86 2.63 -3.48
C VAL A 54 -6.84 4.13 -3.16
N ASP A 55 -6.53 4.51 -1.94
CA ASP A 55 -6.50 5.90 -1.49
C ASP A 55 -5.42 6.74 -2.21
N PHE A 56 -4.41 6.08 -2.80
CA PHE A 56 -3.33 6.72 -3.54
C PHE A 56 -3.44 6.53 -5.06
N SER A 57 -4.63 6.22 -5.57
CA SER A 57 -4.88 6.02 -7.01
C SER A 57 -4.48 7.23 -7.88
N SER A 58 -4.47 8.42 -7.30
CA SER A 58 -4.00 9.64 -7.97
C SER A 58 -2.51 9.60 -8.32
N GLU A 59 -1.68 9.03 -7.45
CA GLU A 59 -0.26 8.84 -7.71
C GLU A 59 -0.02 7.86 -8.85
N VAL A 60 -0.86 6.81 -8.93
CA VAL A 60 -0.84 5.85 -10.04
C VAL A 60 -1.20 6.55 -11.35
N THR A 61 -2.29 7.32 -11.36
CA THR A 61 -2.72 8.07 -12.55
C THR A 61 -1.64 9.06 -13.01
N ALA A 62 -0.98 9.76 -12.06
CA ALA A 62 0.13 10.66 -12.37
C ALA A 62 1.32 9.93 -13.00
N ALA A 63 1.61 8.70 -12.57
CA ALA A 63 2.66 7.88 -13.14
C ALA A 63 2.30 7.39 -14.56
N LEU A 64 1.07 6.99 -14.79
CA LEU A 64 0.62 6.47 -16.09
C LEU A 64 0.78 7.46 -17.24
N ARG A 65 0.60 8.76 -17.01
CA ARG A 65 0.75 9.78 -18.05
C ARG A 65 2.16 9.85 -18.63
N ILE A 66 3.16 9.59 -17.82
CA ILE A 66 4.58 9.74 -18.19
C ILE A 66 5.29 8.42 -18.49
N THR A 67 4.60 7.29 -18.50
CA THR A 67 5.12 5.95 -18.77
C THR A 67 4.59 5.38 -20.08
N ASP A 68 5.30 4.43 -20.66
CA ASP A 68 4.93 3.76 -21.92
C ASP A 68 4.56 2.30 -21.72
N GLY A 69 5.05 1.69 -20.65
CA GLY A 69 4.76 0.31 -20.29
C GLY A 69 4.45 0.19 -18.80
N ALA A 70 3.76 -0.89 -18.44
CA ALA A 70 3.40 -1.19 -17.06
C ALA A 70 3.78 -2.63 -16.71
N LEU A 71 4.49 -2.79 -15.59
CA LEU A 71 4.66 -4.09 -14.93
C LEU A 71 3.55 -4.25 -13.89
N VAL A 72 2.56 -5.07 -14.20
CA VAL A 72 1.44 -5.35 -13.32
C VAL A 72 1.83 -6.46 -12.35
N VAL A 73 1.78 -6.19 -11.06
CA VAL A 73 2.14 -7.14 -10.00
C VAL A 73 0.88 -7.72 -9.38
N VAL A 74 0.74 -9.03 -9.43
CA VAL A 74 -0.43 -9.75 -8.92
C VAL A 74 0.01 -10.82 -7.94
N ASP A 75 -0.73 -11.01 -6.85
CA ASP A 75 -0.49 -12.10 -5.90
C ASP A 75 -0.82 -13.45 -6.54
N CYS A 76 0.02 -14.46 -6.33
CA CYS A 76 -0.16 -15.79 -6.92
C CYS A 76 -1.40 -16.54 -6.40
N ILE A 77 -1.93 -16.17 -5.23
CA ILE A 77 -3.06 -16.82 -4.57
C ILE A 77 -4.32 -15.97 -4.66
N GLU A 78 -4.24 -14.70 -4.23
CA GLU A 78 -5.39 -13.78 -4.23
C GLU A 78 -5.81 -13.36 -5.64
N GLY A 79 -4.86 -13.38 -6.57
CA GLY A 79 -5.12 -13.09 -7.98
C GLY A 79 -5.38 -11.61 -8.25
N VAL A 80 -6.23 -11.37 -9.24
CA VAL A 80 -6.59 -10.01 -9.68
C VAL A 80 -7.66 -9.44 -8.75
N CYS A 81 -7.28 -8.43 -7.97
CA CYS A 81 -8.18 -7.69 -7.08
C CYS A 81 -8.80 -6.48 -7.79
N VAL A 82 -9.83 -5.88 -7.20
CA VAL A 82 -10.54 -4.70 -7.74
C VAL A 82 -9.58 -3.55 -8.07
N GLN A 83 -8.59 -3.31 -7.22
CA GLN A 83 -7.58 -2.28 -7.46
C GLN A 83 -6.71 -2.60 -8.67
N THR A 84 -6.31 -3.86 -8.84
CA THR A 84 -5.54 -4.32 -10.01
C THR A 84 -6.34 -4.09 -11.30
N GLU A 85 -7.64 -4.42 -11.28
CA GLU A 85 -8.55 -4.17 -12.40
C GLU A 85 -8.62 -2.67 -12.75
N THR A 86 -8.82 -1.82 -11.74
CA THR A 86 -8.92 -0.36 -11.92
C THR A 86 -7.65 0.21 -12.56
N VAL A 87 -6.48 -0.15 -12.03
CA VAL A 87 -5.19 0.31 -12.55
C VAL A 87 -4.95 -0.21 -13.97
N LEU A 88 -5.31 -1.46 -14.24
CA LEU A 88 -5.16 -2.07 -15.56
C LEU A 88 -6.03 -1.37 -16.61
N ARG A 89 -7.29 -1.08 -16.26
CA ARG A 89 -8.21 -0.31 -17.13
C ARG A 89 -7.68 1.10 -17.41
N GLN A 90 -7.15 1.78 -16.41
CA GLN A 90 -6.53 3.10 -16.57
C GLN A 90 -5.29 3.06 -17.48
N ALA A 91 -4.42 2.07 -17.28
CA ALA A 91 -3.22 1.89 -18.11
C ALA A 91 -3.58 1.66 -19.58
N LEU A 92 -4.55 0.79 -19.86
CA LEU A 92 -5.01 0.52 -21.21
C LEU A 92 -5.69 1.73 -21.85
N GLY A 93 -6.48 2.49 -21.07
CA GLY A 93 -7.09 3.75 -21.53
C GLY A 93 -6.05 4.82 -21.90
N GLU A 94 -4.88 4.82 -21.27
CA GLU A 94 -3.72 5.67 -21.61
C GLU A 94 -2.83 5.07 -22.70
N ARG A 95 -3.22 3.96 -23.31
CA ARG A 95 -2.47 3.20 -24.31
C ARG A 95 -1.08 2.75 -23.81
N ILE A 96 -1.05 2.28 -22.58
CA ILE A 96 0.17 1.72 -21.96
C ILE A 96 0.14 0.22 -22.09
N ARG A 97 1.23 -0.35 -22.62
CA ARG A 97 1.34 -1.80 -22.80
C ARG A 97 1.68 -2.50 -21.48
N PRO A 98 0.89 -3.48 -21.02
CA PRO A 98 1.16 -4.21 -19.81
C PRO A 98 2.05 -5.44 -20.05
N VAL A 99 2.83 -5.81 -19.04
CA VAL A 99 3.36 -7.15 -18.78
C VAL A 99 2.99 -7.54 -17.36
N LEU A 100 2.92 -8.82 -17.08
CA LEU A 100 2.43 -9.33 -15.79
C LEU A 100 3.56 -10.01 -15.00
N THR A 101 3.57 -9.84 -13.69
CA THR A 101 4.33 -10.70 -12.79
C THR A 101 3.42 -11.29 -11.72
N VAL A 102 3.42 -12.63 -11.62
CA VAL A 102 2.76 -13.38 -10.56
C VAL A 102 3.72 -13.45 -9.39
N ASN A 103 3.46 -12.67 -8.36
CA ASN A 103 4.35 -12.47 -7.21
C ASN A 103 3.95 -13.31 -6.01
N LYS A 104 4.82 -13.35 -5.01
CA LYS A 104 4.68 -14.11 -3.75
C LYS A 104 4.67 -15.63 -3.97
N MET A 105 5.41 -16.12 -4.96
CA MET A 105 5.58 -17.55 -5.23
C MET A 105 6.14 -18.33 -4.03
N ASP A 106 6.89 -17.67 -3.16
CA ASP A 106 7.40 -18.24 -1.91
C ASP A 106 6.29 -18.77 -1.00
N ARG A 107 5.09 -18.18 -1.00
CA ARG A 107 3.93 -18.67 -0.25
C ARG A 107 3.50 -20.07 -0.70
N CYS A 108 3.56 -20.36 -1.99
CA CYS A 108 3.21 -21.68 -2.52
C CYS A 108 4.16 -22.77 -2.00
N PHE A 109 5.44 -22.44 -1.79
CA PHE A 109 6.46 -23.42 -1.36
C PHE A 109 6.64 -23.52 0.15
N LEU A 110 6.58 -22.38 0.86
CA LEU A 110 6.92 -22.28 2.28
C LEU A 110 5.70 -22.35 3.21
N GLU A 111 4.60 -21.74 2.81
CA GLU A 111 3.41 -21.62 3.65
C GLU A 111 2.36 -22.68 3.29
N LEU A 112 1.91 -22.70 2.05
CA LEU A 112 0.79 -23.54 1.61
C LEU A 112 1.24 -24.94 1.12
N GLN A 113 2.52 -25.11 0.77
CA GLN A 113 3.09 -26.35 0.25
C GLN A 113 2.27 -26.96 -0.90
N VAL A 114 1.81 -26.12 -1.82
CA VAL A 114 0.89 -26.48 -2.91
C VAL A 114 1.55 -27.49 -3.85
N GLU A 115 0.76 -28.47 -4.32
CA GLU A 115 1.21 -29.42 -5.33
C GLU A 115 1.31 -28.76 -6.71
N GLY A 116 2.21 -29.28 -7.55
CA GLY A 116 2.58 -28.62 -8.81
C GLY A 116 1.42 -28.38 -9.77
N GLU A 117 0.51 -29.33 -9.92
CA GLU A 117 -0.65 -29.18 -10.81
C GLU A 117 -1.66 -28.16 -10.26
N GLU A 118 -1.91 -28.16 -8.97
CA GLU A 118 -2.77 -27.20 -8.31
C GLU A 118 -2.19 -25.77 -8.41
N ALA A 119 -0.88 -25.63 -8.23
CA ALA A 119 -0.18 -24.38 -8.42
C ALA A 119 -0.33 -23.86 -9.86
N TYR A 120 -0.13 -24.74 -10.86
CA TYR A 120 -0.33 -24.38 -12.26
C TYR A 120 -1.76 -23.89 -12.53
N GLN A 121 -2.77 -24.61 -12.05
CA GLN A 121 -4.17 -24.23 -12.24
C GLN A 121 -4.49 -22.86 -11.59
N THR A 122 -3.91 -22.60 -10.44
CA THR A 122 -4.06 -21.30 -9.75
C THR A 122 -3.42 -20.17 -10.55
N PHE A 123 -2.19 -20.37 -11.04
CA PHE A 123 -1.49 -19.37 -11.85
C PHE A 123 -2.19 -19.13 -13.20
N SER A 124 -2.65 -20.19 -13.85
CA SER A 124 -3.41 -20.09 -15.10
C SER A 124 -4.67 -19.25 -14.91
N ARG A 125 -5.42 -19.50 -13.84
CA ARG A 125 -6.63 -18.73 -13.50
C ARG A 125 -6.32 -17.25 -13.24
N VAL A 126 -5.23 -16.95 -12.54
CA VAL A 126 -4.81 -15.56 -12.29
C VAL A 126 -4.49 -14.84 -13.59
N ILE A 127 -3.75 -15.49 -14.49
CA ILE A 127 -3.39 -14.93 -15.80
C ILE A 127 -4.62 -14.77 -16.69
N GLU A 128 -5.52 -15.74 -16.71
CA GLU A 128 -6.77 -15.70 -17.48
C GLU A 128 -7.67 -14.56 -16.99
N ASN A 129 -7.81 -14.36 -15.68
CA ASN A 129 -8.56 -13.25 -15.11
C ASN A 129 -7.99 -11.89 -15.54
N ALA A 130 -6.68 -11.73 -15.55
CA ALA A 130 -6.04 -10.53 -16.06
C ALA A 130 -6.31 -10.33 -17.55
N ASN A 131 -6.22 -11.39 -18.35
CA ASN A 131 -6.48 -11.36 -19.79
C ASN A 131 -7.94 -11.05 -20.13
N VAL A 132 -8.91 -11.50 -19.33
CA VAL A 132 -10.33 -11.13 -19.50
C VAL A 132 -10.50 -9.61 -19.42
N ILE A 133 -9.83 -8.96 -18.46
CA ILE A 133 -9.87 -7.50 -18.32
C ILE A 133 -9.20 -6.83 -19.53
N MET A 134 -8.03 -7.32 -19.93
CA MET A 134 -7.29 -6.77 -21.07
C MET A 134 -8.04 -6.93 -22.37
N ALA A 135 -8.74 -8.04 -22.57
CA ALA A 135 -9.55 -8.32 -23.76
C ALA A 135 -10.75 -7.37 -23.92
N THR A 136 -11.18 -6.67 -22.86
CA THR A 136 -12.25 -5.66 -22.97
C THR A 136 -11.79 -4.38 -23.67
N TYR A 137 -10.48 -4.21 -23.89
CA TYR A 137 -9.89 -3.06 -24.56
C TYR A 137 -9.39 -3.46 -25.95
N GLU A 138 -10.15 -3.10 -26.95
CA GLU A 138 -9.75 -3.25 -28.35
C GLU A 138 -9.24 -1.89 -28.87
N ASP A 139 -7.94 -1.78 -29.08
CA ASP A 139 -7.31 -0.65 -29.74
C ASP A 139 -6.43 -1.16 -30.89
N VAL A 140 -6.81 -0.81 -32.11
CA VAL A 140 -6.09 -1.26 -33.33
C VAL A 140 -4.62 -0.85 -33.31
N LEU A 141 -4.30 0.31 -32.71
CA LEU A 141 -2.92 0.82 -32.66
C LEU A 141 -2.06 0.12 -31.62
N LEU A 142 -2.68 -0.33 -30.53
CA LEU A 142 -1.99 -1.03 -29.46
C LEU A 142 -1.83 -2.53 -29.74
N GLY A 143 -2.72 -3.09 -30.56
CA GLY A 143 -2.74 -4.49 -30.92
C GLY A 143 -3.15 -5.40 -29.74
N ASP A 144 -2.73 -6.68 -29.78
CA ASP A 144 -2.99 -7.63 -28.70
C ASP A 144 -2.20 -7.24 -27.46
N VAL A 145 -2.93 -6.90 -26.39
CA VAL A 145 -2.38 -6.49 -25.08
C VAL A 145 -2.43 -7.61 -24.06
N GLN A 146 -3.00 -8.76 -24.40
CA GLN A 146 -3.07 -9.91 -23.51
C GLN A 146 -1.65 -10.44 -23.22
N VAL A 147 -1.51 -11.07 -22.08
CA VAL A 147 -0.23 -11.61 -21.61
C VAL A 147 -0.23 -13.14 -21.66
N TYR A 148 0.87 -13.70 -22.11
CA TYR A 148 1.04 -15.14 -22.32
C TYR A 148 2.40 -15.60 -21.78
N PRO A 149 2.44 -16.55 -20.84
CA PRO A 149 3.72 -17.10 -20.33
C PRO A 149 4.60 -17.67 -21.43
N GLU A 150 4.02 -18.38 -22.41
CA GLU A 150 4.72 -18.96 -23.55
C GLU A 150 5.29 -17.93 -24.52
N LYS A 151 4.83 -16.69 -24.49
CA LYS A 151 5.42 -15.58 -25.24
C LYS A 151 6.44 -14.76 -24.42
N GLY A 152 6.60 -15.10 -23.13
CA GLY A 152 7.55 -14.42 -22.24
C GLY A 152 7.04 -13.12 -21.60
N THR A 153 5.76 -12.79 -21.74
CA THR A 153 5.15 -11.58 -21.18
C THR A 153 4.65 -11.73 -19.74
N VAL A 154 4.82 -12.91 -19.15
CA VAL A 154 4.49 -13.20 -17.76
C VAL A 154 5.74 -13.69 -17.03
N ALA A 155 6.05 -13.06 -15.90
CA ALA A 155 7.06 -13.50 -14.97
C ALA A 155 6.43 -14.11 -13.72
N PHE A 156 7.19 -14.98 -13.05
CA PHE A 156 6.85 -15.57 -11.76
C PHE A 156 7.90 -15.14 -10.75
N SER A 157 7.50 -14.52 -9.65
CA SER A 157 8.44 -13.87 -8.74
C SER A 157 8.14 -14.10 -7.25
N ALA A 158 9.18 -13.97 -6.45
CA ALA A 158 9.12 -13.83 -5.00
C ALA A 158 9.91 -12.59 -4.60
N GLY A 159 9.26 -11.44 -4.64
CA GLY A 159 9.88 -10.13 -4.44
C GLY A 159 10.59 -10.01 -3.09
N LEU A 160 10.00 -10.55 -2.01
CA LEU A 160 10.59 -10.56 -0.66
C LEU A 160 11.96 -11.27 -0.62
N HIS A 161 12.10 -12.33 -1.40
CA HIS A 161 13.32 -13.13 -1.47
C HIS A 161 14.23 -12.75 -2.63
N GLY A 162 13.79 -11.88 -3.54
CA GLY A 162 14.60 -11.29 -4.61
C GLY A 162 14.90 -12.24 -5.77
N TRP A 163 14.01 -13.19 -6.07
CA TRP A 163 14.15 -14.08 -7.22
C TRP A 163 12.92 -14.05 -8.12
N ALA A 164 13.13 -14.25 -9.40
CA ALA A 164 12.06 -14.33 -10.40
C ALA A 164 12.55 -15.11 -11.62
N PHE A 165 11.60 -15.61 -12.41
CA PHE A 165 11.87 -16.22 -13.70
C PHE A 165 10.74 -15.95 -14.69
N THR A 166 11.09 -15.98 -15.97
CA THR A 166 10.17 -16.16 -17.09
C THR A 166 10.40 -17.53 -17.69
N LEU A 167 9.48 -18.00 -18.50
CA LEU A 167 9.68 -19.30 -19.19
C LEU A 167 10.90 -19.28 -20.12
N THR A 168 11.33 -18.11 -20.56
CA THR A 168 12.56 -17.91 -21.33
C THR A 168 13.80 -18.45 -20.61
N ASN A 169 13.90 -18.25 -19.30
CA ASN A 169 15.03 -18.73 -18.51
C ASN A 169 15.15 -20.27 -18.55
N PHE A 170 14.03 -20.95 -18.39
CA PHE A 170 13.98 -22.41 -18.43
C PHE A 170 14.04 -22.96 -19.86
N ALA A 171 13.44 -22.25 -20.82
CA ALA A 171 13.52 -22.65 -22.23
C ALA A 171 14.98 -22.63 -22.74
N LYS A 172 15.77 -21.64 -22.42
CA LYS A 172 17.21 -21.59 -22.73
C LYS A 172 17.95 -22.78 -22.14
N MET A 173 17.66 -23.14 -20.88
CA MET A 173 18.32 -24.23 -20.17
C MET A 173 17.99 -25.61 -20.80
N TYR A 174 16.73 -25.82 -21.20
CA TYR A 174 16.28 -27.11 -21.67
C TYR A 174 16.30 -27.28 -23.19
N ALA A 175 16.26 -26.21 -23.97
CA ALA A 175 16.30 -26.27 -25.43
C ALA A 175 17.56 -27.00 -25.92
N SER A 176 18.72 -26.68 -25.37
CA SER A 176 19.99 -27.35 -25.71
C SER A 176 19.98 -28.83 -25.34
N LYS A 177 19.34 -29.22 -24.24
CA LYS A 177 19.27 -30.63 -23.77
C LYS A 177 18.34 -31.48 -24.63
N PHE A 178 17.29 -30.90 -25.17
CA PHE A 178 16.30 -31.60 -26.01
C PHE A 178 16.54 -31.41 -27.51
N GLY A 179 17.51 -30.60 -27.93
CA GLY A 179 17.77 -30.28 -29.33
C GLY A 179 16.58 -29.60 -30.02
N VAL A 180 15.82 -28.80 -29.31
CA VAL A 180 14.60 -28.12 -29.75
C VAL A 180 14.84 -26.62 -29.74
N ASP A 181 14.22 -25.90 -30.66
CA ASP A 181 14.23 -24.42 -30.68
C ASP A 181 13.62 -23.85 -29.38
N GLU A 182 14.19 -22.75 -28.88
CA GLU A 182 13.75 -22.12 -27.62
C GLU A 182 12.27 -21.71 -27.66
N ALA A 183 11.77 -21.19 -28.79
CA ALA A 183 10.37 -20.82 -28.94
C ALA A 183 9.42 -22.03 -28.78
N LYS A 184 9.77 -23.15 -29.38
CA LYS A 184 9.01 -24.40 -29.22
C LYS A 184 9.12 -24.96 -27.81
N MET A 185 10.25 -24.75 -27.14
CA MET A 185 10.39 -25.15 -25.75
C MET A 185 9.52 -24.29 -24.83
N MET A 186 9.42 -22.97 -25.07
CA MET A 186 8.52 -22.09 -24.32
C MET A 186 7.07 -22.53 -24.45
N GLU A 187 6.60 -22.86 -25.65
CA GLU A 187 5.24 -23.39 -25.86
C GLU A 187 5.00 -24.70 -25.10
N ARG A 188 6.01 -25.57 -25.00
CA ARG A 188 5.92 -26.83 -24.25
C ARG A 188 5.93 -26.66 -22.74
N LEU A 189 6.49 -25.58 -22.25
CA LEU A 189 6.55 -25.29 -20.80
C LEU A 189 5.25 -24.71 -20.24
N TRP A 190 4.27 -24.37 -21.08
CA TRP A 190 2.97 -23.87 -20.65
C TRP A 190 1.83 -24.53 -21.43
N GLY A 191 0.63 -24.52 -20.87
CA GLY A 191 -0.57 -25.08 -21.51
C GLY A 191 -0.70 -26.60 -21.30
N GLU A 192 -1.48 -27.23 -22.19
CA GLU A 192 -1.78 -28.68 -22.15
C GLU A 192 -0.63 -29.50 -22.75
N ASN A 193 0.55 -29.33 -22.22
CA ASN A 193 1.75 -30.07 -22.63
C ASN A 193 2.28 -30.90 -21.46
N PHE A 194 2.35 -32.22 -21.62
CA PHE A 194 2.80 -33.15 -20.59
C PHE A 194 4.06 -33.87 -21.06
N PHE A 195 4.94 -34.15 -20.14
CA PHE A 195 6.18 -34.90 -20.41
C PHE A 195 6.21 -36.20 -19.64
N ASP A 196 6.41 -37.29 -20.35
CA ASP A 196 6.62 -38.60 -19.75
C ASP A 196 8.12 -38.91 -19.66
N PRO A 197 8.69 -38.95 -18.45
CA PRO A 197 10.10 -39.26 -18.25
C PRO A 197 10.50 -40.68 -18.70
N ALA A 198 9.58 -41.65 -18.67
CA ALA A 198 9.85 -43.04 -19.01
C ALA A 198 10.06 -43.22 -20.53
N THR A 199 9.22 -42.57 -21.32
CA THR A 199 9.29 -42.61 -22.80
C THR A 199 10.08 -41.43 -23.38
N LYS A 200 10.42 -40.41 -22.57
CA LYS A 200 11.05 -39.15 -22.98
C LYS A 200 10.28 -38.40 -24.09
N LYS A 201 8.97 -38.56 -24.13
CA LYS A 201 8.11 -37.98 -25.15
C LYS A 201 7.17 -36.92 -24.54
N TRP A 202 6.87 -35.91 -25.35
CA TRP A 202 5.85 -34.90 -25.06
C TRP A 202 4.48 -35.39 -25.57
N THR A 203 3.45 -35.16 -24.75
CA THR A 203 2.06 -35.51 -25.09
C THR A 203 1.14 -34.38 -24.81
N SER A 204 0.03 -34.28 -25.56
CA SER A 204 -1.02 -33.27 -25.34
C SER A 204 -2.08 -33.70 -24.32
N LYS A 205 -2.00 -34.94 -23.84
CA LYS A 205 -2.92 -35.49 -22.82
C LYS A 205 -2.12 -36.17 -21.72
N ASN A 206 -2.59 -36.01 -20.49
CA ASN A 206 -2.02 -36.73 -19.36
C ASN A 206 -2.29 -38.23 -19.56
N THR A 207 -1.24 -39.03 -19.51
CA THR A 207 -1.32 -40.50 -19.65
C THR A 207 -1.89 -41.21 -18.41
N GLY A 208 -2.16 -40.44 -17.32
CA GLY A 208 -2.67 -40.97 -16.05
C GLY A 208 -1.61 -41.67 -15.19
N THR A 209 -0.36 -41.72 -15.63
CA THR A 209 0.75 -42.23 -14.82
C THR A 209 1.26 -41.17 -13.87
N ALA A 210 1.62 -41.52 -12.64
CA ALA A 210 2.12 -40.58 -11.62
C ALA A 210 3.39 -39.82 -12.04
N THR A 211 4.13 -40.38 -13.02
CA THR A 211 5.37 -39.81 -13.56
C THR A 211 5.14 -38.82 -14.70
N CYS A 212 4.00 -38.87 -15.38
CA CYS A 212 3.66 -37.95 -16.47
C CYS A 212 3.10 -36.64 -15.90
N LYS A 213 3.92 -35.60 -15.87
CA LYS A 213 3.56 -34.30 -15.33
C LYS A 213 3.49 -33.25 -16.45
N ARG A 214 2.74 -32.19 -16.19
CA ARG A 214 2.69 -31.01 -17.06
C ARG A 214 4.11 -30.41 -17.24
N GLY A 215 4.41 -29.88 -18.41
CA GLY A 215 5.74 -29.33 -18.70
C GLY A 215 6.15 -28.23 -17.72
N PHE A 216 5.26 -27.30 -17.37
CA PHE A 216 5.52 -26.27 -16.35
C PHE A 216 5.86 -26.89 -14.99
N VAL A 217 5.10 -27.88 -14.56
CA VAL A 217 5.31 -28.54 -13.27
C VAL A 217 6.66 -29.28 -13.26
N GLN A 218 6.91 -30.10 -14.28
CA GLN A 218 8.10 -30.94 -14.36
C GLN A 218 9.41 -30.14 -14.46
N PHE A 219 9.41 -29.07 -15.25
CA PHE A 219 10.65 -28.37 -15.62
C PHE A 219 10.84 -27.02 -14.93
N CYS A 220 9.77 -26.39 -14.41
CA CYS A 220 9.86 -25.10 -13.72
C CYS A 220 9.54 -25.23 -12.23
N TYR A 221 8.36 -25.72 -11.87
CA TYR A 221 7.88 -25.72 -10.49
C TYR A 221 8.61 -26.70 -9.57
N GLU A 222 8.70 -27.97 -9.97
CA GLU A 222 9.33 -29.04 -9.18
C GLU A 222 10.83 -28.80 -8.90
N PRO A 223 11.65 -28.36 -9.87
CA PRO A 223 13.04 -28.03 -9.58
C PRO A 223 13.20 -26.94 -8.53
N ILE A 224 12.35 -25.91 -8.58
CA ILE A 224 12.36 -24.83 -7.59
C ILE A 224 11.93 -25.37 -6.23
N LYS A 225 10.83 -26.16 -6.17
CA LYS A 225 10.33 -26.81 -4.94
C LYS A 225 11.41 -27.66 -4.28
N GLN A 226 12.13 -28.46 -5.07
CA GLN A 226 13.22 -29.31 -4.57
C GLN A 226 14.38 -28.51 -3.99
N ILE A 227 14.82 -27.45 -4.67
CA ILE A 227 15.91 -26.60 -4.19
C ILE A 227 15.50 -25.88 -2.89
N ILE A 228 14.32 -25.31 -2.86
CA ILE A 228 13.80 -24.61 -1.66
C ILE A 228 13.69 -25.59 -0.49
N ALA A 229 13.12 -26.79 -0.70
CA ALA A 229 13.00 -27.80 0.35
C ALA A 229 14.37 -28.27 0.85
N THR A 230 15.32 -28.47 -0.05
CA THR A 230 16.69 -28.88 0.30
C THR A 230 17.42 -27.79 1.11
N CYS A 231 17.23 -26.54 0.76
CA CYS A 231 17.79 -25.41 1.52
C CYS A 231 17.16 -25.27 2.90
N MET A 232 15.82 -25.40 2.99
CA MET A 232 15.10 -25.27 4.26
C MET A 232 15.40 -26.38 5.26
N ASN A 233 15.68 -27.59 4.74
CA ASN A 233 16.05 -28.76 5.55
C ASN A 233 17.57 -28.88 5.79
N ASP A 234 18.36 -27.88 5.41
CA ASP A 234 19.83 -27.83 5.53
C ASP A 234 20.56 -29.06 4.97
N GLN A 235 19.98 -29.71 3.94
CA GLN A 235 20.56 -30.87 3.26
C GLN A 235 21.64 -30.47 2.26
N LYS A 236 22.72 -29.87 2.75
CA LYS A 236 23.79 -29.29 1.93
C LYS A 236 24.47 -30.32 1.00
N ASP A 237 24.58 -31.55 1.45
CA ASP A 237 25.19 -32.64 0.66
C ASP A 237 24.40 -32.95 -0.64
N LYS A 238 23.09 -32.76 -0.62
CA LYS A 238 22.23 -32.89 -1.81
C LYS A 238 22.18 -31.59 -2.61
N LEU A 239 22.24 -30.45 -1.95
CA LEU A 239 22.11 -29.13 -2.56
C LEU A 239 23.26 -28.84 -3.53
N TRP A 240 24.51 -29.07 -3.12
CA TRP A 240 25.68 -28.72 -3.95
C TRP A 240 25.74 -29.46 -5.28
N PRO A 241 25.48 -30.78 -5.36
CA PRO A 241 25.37 -31.46 -6.63
C PRO A 241 24.25 -30.95 -7.52
N MET A 242 23.09 -30.53 -6.92
CA MET A 242 21.97 -29.99 -7.69
C MET A 242 22.35 -28.62 -8.30
N LEU A 243 22.96 -27.73 -7.52
CA LEU A 243 23.41 -26.43 -7.99
C LEU A 243 24.49 -26.55 -9.07
N LYS A 244 25.42 -27.47 -8.93
CA LYS A 244 26.44 -27.75 -9.94
C LYS A 244 25.82 -28.17 -11.28
N LYS A 245 24.77 -29.02 -11.27
CA LYS A 245 24.04 -29.41 -12.49
C LYS A 245 23.33 -28.22 -13.17
N LEU A 246 22.95 -27.18 -12.38
CA LEU A 246 22.32 -25.95 -12.87
C LEU A 246 23.35 -24.88 -13.28
N GLY A 247 24.65 -25.15 -13.10
CA GLY A 247 25.71 -24.17 -13.39
C GLY A 247 25.82 -23.04 -12.37
N VAL A 248 25.24 -23.21 -11.18
CA VAL A 248 25.23 -22.20 -10.11
C VAL A 248 26.40 -22.40 -9.17
N THR A 249 27.21 -21.37 -8.98
CA THR A 249 28.39 -21.38 -8.11
C THR A 249 28.16 -20.41 -6.94
N MET A 250 28.25 -20.93 -5.72
CA MET A 250 28.13 -20.15 -4.49
C MET A 250 29.53 -19.77 -3.97
N LYS A 251 29.65 -18.57 -3.41
CA LYS A 251 30.87 -18.14 -2.72
C LYS A 251 31.09 -18.92 -1.43
N ASN A 252 32.34 -19.01 -0.99
CA ASN A 252 32.67 -19.81 0.18
C ASN A 252 32.02 -19.31 1.48
N ASP A 253 31.95 -18.00 1.66
CA ASP A 253 31.26 -17.33 2.78
C ASP A 253 29.74 -17.53 2.77
N GLU A 254 29.14 -17.77 1.60
CA GLU A 254 27.70 -18.02 1.43
C GLU A 254 27.32 -19.47 1.73
N LYS A 255 28.27 -20.41 1.71
CA LYS A 255 28.05 -21.85 1.98
C LYS A 255 27.73 -22.13 3.45
N ASP A 256 28.11 -21.22 4.34
CA ASP A 256 27.88 -21.35 5.78
C ASP A 256 26.47 -20.92 6.21
N LEU A 257 25.71 -20.28 5.30
CA LEU A 257 24.33 -19.89 5.54
C LEU A 257 23.43 -21.11 5.75
N MET A 258 22.33 -20.94 6.50
CA MET A 258 21.36 -21.98 6.85
C MET A 258 19.91 -21.51 6.63
N GLY A 259 19.01 -22.48 6.38
CA GLY A 259 17.57 -22.23 6.32
C GLY A 259 17.15 -21.18 5.32
N LYS A 260 16.32 -20.22 5.75
CA LYS A 260 15.79 -19.12 4.88
C LYS A 260 16.89 -18.25 4.28
N ALA A 261 17.99 -18.00 5.01
CA ALA A 261 19.09 -17.18 4.50
C ALA A 261 19.82 -17.89 3.35
N LEU A 262 20.08 -19.19 3.48
CA LEU A 262 20.63 -20.01 2.43
C LEU A 262 19.73 -20.07 1.21
N MET A 263 18.45 -20.37 1.41
CA MET A 263 17.44 -20.41 0.35
C MET A 263 17.37 -19.09 -0.43
N LYS A 264 17.27 -17.96 0.28
CA LYS A 264 17.25 -16.65 -0.32
C LYS A 264 18.47 -16.41 -1.20
N ARG A 265 19.66 -16.72 -0.70
CA ARG A 265 20.90 -16.50 -1.43
C ARG A 265 21.05 -17.41 -2.64
N VAL A 266 20.72 -18.68 -2.49
CA VAL A 266 20.74 -19.67 -3.60
C VAL A 266 19.79 -19.23 -4.71
N MET A 267 18.55 -18.88 -4.37
CA MET A 267 17.56 -18.48 -5.36
C MET A 267 17.94 -17.17 -6.05
N GLN A 268 18.48 -16.19 -5.34
CA GLN A 268 19.00 -14.95 -5.93
C GLN A 268 20.16 -15.17 -6.89
N THR A 269 20.99 -16.16 -6.63
CA THR A 269 22.14 -16.48 -7.50
C THR A 269 21.69 -17.25 -8.74
N TRP A 270 20.73 -18.17 -8.57
CA TRP A 270 20.21 -18.96 -9.69
C TRP A 270 19.26 -18.19 -10.59
N LEU A 271 18.25 -17.51 -9.99
CA LEU A 271 17.17 -16.82 -10.69
C LEU A 271 17.05 -15.36 -10.17
N PRO A 272 18.03 -14.48 -10.43
CA PRO A 272 17.97 -13.12 -9.92
C PRO A 272 16.80 -12.36 -10.52
N ALA A 273 15.94 -11.78 -9.64
CA ALA A 273 14.73 -11.06 -10.03
C ALA A 273 15.01 -9.88 -10.97
N SER A 274 16.10 -9.16 -10.72
CA SER A 274 16.48 -8.02 -11.55
C SER A 274 16.70 -8.42 -13.01
N ARG A 275 17.41 -9.50 -13.27
CA ARG A 275 17.66 -9.98 -14.63
C ARG A 275 16.38 -10.38 -15.34
N ALA A 276 15.57 -11.23 -14.70
CA ALA A 276 14.33 -11.74 -15.29
C ALA A 276 13.34 -10.61 -15.63
N LEU A 277 13.10 -9.68 -14.68
CA LEU A 277 12.15 -8.60 -14.86
C LEU A 277 12.64 -7.53 -15.83
N LEU A 278 13.90 -7.11 -15.75
CA LEU A 278 14.45 -6.09 -16.64
C LEU A 278 14.54 -6.58 -18.09
N GLU A 279 14.98 -7.83 -18.30
CA GLU A 279 14.98 -8.44 -19.64
C GLU A 279 13.56 -8.57 -20.20
N MET A 280 12.58 -8.98 -19.40
CA MET A 280 11.17 -9.04 -19.81
C MET A 280 10.66 -7.65 -20.25
N MET A 281 10.96 -6.61 -19.49
CA MET A 281 10.56 -5.23 -19.83
C MET A 281 11.22 -4.77 -21.15
N ILE A 282 12.51 -5.04 -21.35
CA ILE A 282 13.23 -4.66 -22.58
C ILE A 282 12.66 -5.40 -23.79
N PHE A 283 12.34 -6.68 -23.65
CA PHE A 283 11.84 -7.49 -24.78
C PHE A 283 10.41 -7.11 -25.19
N HIS A 284 9.55 -6.80 -24.23
CA HIS A 284 8.11 -6.77 -24.48
C HIS A 284 7.46 -5.40 -24.32
N LEU A 285 8.06 -4.47 -23.57
CA LEU A 285 7.55 -3.11 -23.45
C LEU A 285 8.11 -2.21 -24.56
N PRO A 286 7.32 -1.25 -25.05
CA PRO A 286 7.76 -0.37 -26.12
C PRO A 286 8.77 0.65 -25.63
N SER A 287 9.70 1.03 -26.50
CA SER A 287 10.56 2.19 -26.28
C SER A 287 9.74 3.49 -26.44
N PRO A 288 10.22 4.63 -25.89
CA PRO A 288 9.56 5.92 -26.09
C PRO A 288 9.29 6.25 -27.56
N SER A 289 10.23 6.00 -28.45
CA SER A 289 10.09 6.24 -29.88
C SER A 289 8.98 5.40 -30.55
N LYS A 290 8.72 4.20 -30.05
CA LYS A 290 7.64 3.35 -30.55
C LYS A 290 6.30 3.74 -29.91
N ALA A 291 6.26 3.95 -28.60
CA ALA A 291 5.04 4.24 -27.86
C ALA A 291 4.44 5.60 -28.23
N GLN A 292 5.25 6.62 -28.39
CA GLN A 292 4.77 7.98 -28.69
C GLN A 292 4.08 8.09 -30.05
N ARG A 293 4.35 7.18 -31.01
CA ARG A 293 3.69 7.15 -32.32
C ARG A 293 2.18 6.97 -32.21
N TYR A 294 1.71 6.14 -31.31
CA TYR A 294 0.28 5.89 -31.11
C TYR A 294 -0.30 6.62 -29.89
N ARG A 295 0.54 7.06 -28.94
CA ARG A 295 0.08 7.80 -27.77
C ARG A 295 -0.15 9.29 -28.02
N VAL A 296 0.44 9.87 -29.07
CA VAL A 296 0.35 11.32 -29.34
C VAL A 296 -1.09 11.82 -29.42
N GLU A 297 -2.00 11.04 -29.92
CA GLU A 297 -3.43 11.36 -30.00
C GLU A 297 -4.07 11.54 -28.61
N ASN A 298 -3.64 10.75 -27.62
CA ASN A 298 -4.10 10.84 -26.25
C ASN A 298 -3.39 11.92 -25.44
N LEU A 299 -2.18 12.29 -25.85
CA LEU A 299 -1.31 13.20 -25.11
C LEU A 299 -1.52 14.66 -25.51
N TYR A 300 -1.54 14.96 -26.80
CA TYR A 300 -1.48 16.34 -27.30
C TYR A 300 -2.88 16.91 -27.57
N GLU A 301 -3.13 18.16 -27.12
CA GLU A 301 -4.43 18.83 -27.31
C GLU A 301 -4.58 19.56 -28.64
N GLY A 302 -3.44 19.86 -29.31
CA GLY A 302 -3.44 20.58 -30.56
C GLY A 302 -3.70 19.72 -31.78
N PRO A 303 -3.60 20.32 -32.98
CA PRO A 303 -3.70 19.58 -34.23
C PRO A 303 -2.65 18.49 -34.33
N LEU A 304 -3.03 17.29 -34.80
CA LEU A 304 -2.14 16.13 -34.88
C LEU A 304 -1.14 16.20 -36.05
N ASP A 305 -1.26 17.20 -36.89
CA ASP A 305 -0.41 17.45 -38.06
C ASP A 305 0.56 18.64 -37.87
N ASP A 306 0.55 19.31 -36.72
CA ASP A 306 1.48 20.39 -36.41
C ASP A 306 2.90 19.91 -36.10
N ILE A 307 3.83 20.83 -36.01
CA ILE A 307 5.23 20.50 -35.71
C ILE A 307 5.45 19.89 -34.35
N TYR A 308 4.63 20.24 -33.37
CA TYR A 308 4.72 19.75 -32.00
C TYR A 308 4.21 18.30 -31.90
N ALA A 309 3.07 18.02 -32.52
CA ALA A 309 2.55 16.66 -32.59
C ALA A 309 3.52 15.72 -33.33
N ASN A 310 4.10 16.17 -34.42
CA ASN A 310 5.10 15.41 -35.19
C ASN A 310 6.37 15.17 -34.37
N ALA A 311 6.85 16.17 -33.62
CA ALA A 311 8.02 16.03 -32.76
C ALA A 311 7.76 15.02 -31.63
N ILE A 312 6.58 15.04 -31.01
CA ILE A 312 6.16 14.05 -30.00
C ILE A 312 6.06 12.66 -30.64
N ARG A 313 5.41 12.53 -31.77
CA ARG A 313 5.22 11.25 -32.47
C ARG A 313 6.54 10.58 -32.81
N ASN A 314 7.49 11.36 -33.28
CA ASN A 314 8.80 10.86 -33.71
C ASN A 314 9.81 10.79 -32.57
N CYS A 315 9.46 11.27 -31.37
CA CYS A 315 10.39 11.38 -30.23
C CYS A 315 11.68 12.09 -30.68
N ASP A 316 11.55 13.26 -31.30
CA ASP A 316 12.64 13.99 -31.95
C ASP A 316 13.41 14.81 -30.91
N PRO A 317 14.71 14.51 -30.68
CA PRO A 317 15.54 15.24 -29.72
C PRO A 317 15.93 16.64 -30.19
N ASP A 318 15.88 16.91 -31.50
CA ASP A 318 16.24 18.18 -32.10
C ASP A 318 15.02 19.05 -32.40
N GLY A 319 13.82 18.54 -32.15
CA GLY A 319 12.57 19.27 -32.30
C GLY A 319 12.28 20.26 -31.15
N PRO A 320 11.13 20.95 -31.21
CA PRO A 320 10.69 21.83 -30.13
C PRO A 320 10.51 21.05 -28.83
N LEU A 321 10.86 21.68 -27.70
CA LEU A 321 10.66 21.06 -26.37
C LEU A 321 9.17 20.89 -26.09
N MET A 322 8.78 19.66 -25.78
CA MET A 322 7.48 19.33 -25.20
C MET A 322 7.71 18.44 -23.99
N LEU A 323 7.54 19.02 -22.81
CA LEU A 323 7.74 18.36 -21.52
C LEU A 323 6.46 18.46 -20.70
N TYR A 324 6.07 17.37 -20.07
CA TYR A 324 4.95 17.34 -19.17
C TYR A 324 5.41 17.11 -17.74
N VAL A 325 5.07 18.04 -16.84
CA VAL A 325 5.27 17.92 -15.40
C VAL A 325 4.07 17.22 -14.79
N SER A 326 4.25 16.03 -14.27
CA SER A 326 3.15 15.22 -13.70
C SER A 326 2.91 15.50 -12.23
N LYS A 327 3.95 15.86 -11.48
CA LYS A 327 3.86 16.14 -10.05
C LYS A 327 5.00 17.01 -9.52
N MET A 328 4.79 17.52 -8.31
CA MET A 328 5.79 18.29 -7.57
C MET A 328 6.35 17.43 -6.42
N ILE A 329 7.65 17.20 -6.41
CA ILE A 329 8.35 16.44 -5.37
C ILE A 329 8.99 17.41 -4.38
N PRO A 330 8.71 17.30 -3.06
CA PRO A 330 9.34 18.16 -2.07
C PRO A 330 10.86 17.93 -2.03
N ALA A 331 11.63 19.00 -2.04
CA ALA A 331 13.08 18.96 -1.86
C ALA A 331 13.45 18.89 -0.38
N SER A 332 14.66 18.41 -0.09
CA SER A 332 15.22 18.41 1.28
C SER A 332 15.32 19.83 1.89
N ASP A 333 15.44 20.84 1.05
CA ASP A 333 15.45 22.25 1.46
C ASP A 333 14.03 22.69 1.78
N LYS A 334 13.79 23.05 3.03
CA LYS A 334 12.48 23.43 3.57
C LYS A 334 11.72 24.42 2.68
N GLY A 335 10.71 23.90 1.98
CA GLY A 335 9.74 24.66 1.23
C GLY A 335 9.93 24.76 -0.28
N ARG A 336 10.95 24.13 -0.86
CA ARG A 336 11.12 24.03 -2.31
C ARG A 336 10.65 22.71 -2.87
N PHE A 337 10.33 22.72 -4.18
CA PHE A 337 9.86 21.53 -4.88
C PHE A 337 10.63 21.33 -6.19
N PHE A 338 10.80 20.08 -6.55
CA PHE A 338 11.21 19.68 -7.90
C PHE A 338 9.98 19.46 -8.77
N ALA A 339 9.98 20.03 -9.96
CA ALA A 339 8.98 19.71 -10.97
C ALA A 339 9.39 18.43 -11.71
N PHE A 340 8.73 17.30 -11.37
CA PHE A 340 9.03 16.00 -11.95
C PHE A 340 8.12 15.68 -13.12
N GLY A 341 8.71 15.30 -14.22
CA GLY A 341 7.99 15.00 -15.45
C GLY A 341 8.79 14.25 -16.49
N ARG A 342 8.28 14.23 -17.70
CA ARG A 342 8.89 13.56 -18.86
C ARG A 342 9.02 14.52 -20.02
N VAL A 343 10.16 14.41 -20.70
CA VAL A 343 10.41 15.07 -21.99
C VAL A 343 9.86 14.20 -23.11
N PHE A 344 8.86 14.69 -23.85
CA PHE A 344 8.25 13.97 -24.98
C PHE A 344 8.89 14.34 -26.31
N ALA A 345 9.37 15.58 -26.46
CA ALA A 345 10.08 16.05 -27.64
C ALA A 345 11.14 17.09 -27.26
N GLY A 346 12.18 17.20 -28.06
CA GLY A 346 13.28 18.13 -27.84
C GLY A 346 14.17 17.75 -26.66
N ARG A 347 14.87 18.74 -26.12
CA ARG A 347 15.73 18.61 -24.92
C ARG A 347 15.46 19.74 -23.96
N VAL A 348 15.53 19.45 -22.68
CA VAL A 348 15.52 20.45 -21.62
C VAL A 348 16.93 20.58 -21.04
N ALA A 349 17.43 21.79 -20.90
CA ALA A 349 18.78 22.06 -20.40
C ALA A 349 18.77 23.06 -19.25
N THR A 350 19.80 22.99 -18.43
CA THR A 350 20.06 23.97 -17.36
C THR A 350 20.26 25.37 -17.97
N GLY A 351 19.62 26.38 -17.39
CA GLY A 351 19.64 27.76 -17.88
C GLY A 351 18.65 28.08 -19.00
N MET A 352 18.00 27.09 -19.57
CA MET A 352 17.03 27.26 -20.65
C MET A 352 15.81 28.03 -20.21
N LYS A 353 15.35 28.99 -21.01
CA LYS A 353 14.08 29.66 -20.79
C LYS A 353 12.94 28.82 -21.37
N VAL A 354 11.98 28.52 -20.52
CA VAL A 354 10.82 27.70 -20.86
C VAL A 354 9.51 28.48 -20.66
N ARG A 355 8.58 28.20 -21.55
CA ARG A 355 7.21 28.65 -21.48
C ARG A 355 6.40 27.60 -20.70
N ILE A 356 5.77 28.02 -19.60
CA ILE A 356 5.03 27.16 -18.69
C ILE A 356 3.55 27.35 -18.93
N MET A 357 2.88 26.32 -19.39
CA MET A 357 1.43 26.29 -19.60
C MET A 357 0.79 25.49 -18.46
N GLY A 358 0.10 26.16 -17.55
CA GLY A 358 -0.58 25.55 -16.42
C GLY A 358 -1.87 24.82 -16.81
N PRO A 359 -2.57 24.18 -15.85
CA PRO A 359 -3.77 23.40 -16.12
C PRO A 359 -4.97 24.23 -16.62
N ASN A 360 -4.97 25.54 -16.35
CA ASN A 360 -6.03 26.45 -16.79
C ASN A 360 -5.63 27.31 -18.01
N PHE A 361 -4.51 26.95 -18.65
CA PHE A 361 -4.07 27.65 -19.84
C PHE A 361 -4.97 27.32 -21.04
N VAL A 362 -5.33 28.36 -21.79
CA VAL A 362 -6.05 28.23 -23.05
C VAL A 362 -5.19 28.87 -24.15
N PRO A 363 -4.97 28.18 -25.28
CA PRO A 363 -4.22 28.74 -26.40
C PRO A 363 -4.76 30.12 -26.84
N GLY A 364 -3.85 31.08 -27.03
CA GLY A 364 -4.21 32.46 -27.37
C GLY A 364 -4.49 33.38 -26.18
N GLN A 365 -4.54 32.87 -24.96
CA GLN A 365 -4.73 33.68 -23.74
C GLN A 365 -3.43 33.72 -22.91
N LYS A 366 -3.30 34.76 -22.07
CA LYS A 366 -2.16 34.92 -21.15
C LYS A 366 -2.44 34.34 -19.75
N LYS A 367 -3.60 33.75 -19.53
CA LYS A 367 -3.98 33.21 -18.24
C LYS A 367 -3.21 31.90 -18.00
N ASP A 368 -2.63 31.77 -16.81
CA ASP A 368 -1.87 30.59 -16.37
C ASP A 368 -0.68 30.26 -17.30
N LEU A 369 -0.02 31.31 -17.78
CA LEU A 369 1.13 31.25 -18.67
C LEU A 369 2.30 32.02 -18.09
N TYR A 370 3.45 31.36 -17.97
CA TYR A 370 4.68 31.96 -17.44
C TYR A 370 5.88 31.64 -18.33
N VAL A 371 6.87 32.53 -18.37
CA VAL A 371 8.17 32.31 -19.02
C VAL A 371 9.24 32.44 -17.96
N LYS A 372 9.97 31.36 -17.69
CA LYS A 372 10.99 31.31 -16.64
C LYS A 372 12.17 30.43 -17.06
N SER A 373 13.33 30.66 -16.43
CA SER A 373 14.51 29.87 -16.67
C SER A 373 14.60 28.66 -15.74
N VAL A 374 14.98 27.52 -16.30
CA VAL A 374 15.29 26.29 -15.54
C VAL A 374 16.63 26.53 -14.83
N GLN A 375 16.64 26.49 -13.51
CA GLN A 375 17.86 26.72 -12.73
C GLN A 375 18.80 25.52 -12.81
N ARG A 376 18.27 24.31 -12.73
CA ARG A 376 19.03 23.06 -12.76
C ARG A 376 18.14 21.89 -13.21
N THR A 377 18.74 21.00 -13.97
CA THR A 377 18.14 19.71 -14.37
C THR A 377 18.75 18.58 -13.57
N VAL A 378 17.91 17.68 -13.08
CA VAL A 378 18.28 16.61 -12.15
C VAL A 378 17.63 15.30 -12.56
N ILE A 379 18.38 14.21 -12.41
CA ILE A 379 17.87 12.84 -12.54
C ILE A 379 18.20 12.03 -11.29
N TRP A 380 17.44 10.95 -11.04
CA TRP A 380 17.75 10.00 -9.99
C TRP A 380 18.33 8.73 -10.59
N MET A 381 19.64 8.53 -10.43
CA MET A 381 20.30 7.27 -10.75
C MET A 381 20.27 6.36 -9.51
N GLY A 382 19.26 5.48 -9.46
CA GLY A 382 18.96 4.70 -8.28
C GLY A 382 18.58 5.59 -7.08
N LYS A 383 19.38 5.59 -6.02
CA LYS A 383 19.18 6.44 -4.84
C LYS A 383 19.89 7.79 -4.89
N LYS A 384 20.79 7.97 -5.84
CA LYS A 384 21.59 9.20 -5.97
C LYS A 384 20.91 10.19 -6.88
N GLN A 385 20.84 11.42 -6.42
CA GLN A 385 20.42 12.57 -7.20
C GLN A 385 21.61 13.13 -7.95
N GLU A 386 21.53 13.19 -9.27
CA GLU A 386 22.60 13.68 -10.12
C GLU A 386 22.13 14.90 -10.94
N SER A 387 22.93 15.95 -10.93
CA SER A 387 22.72 17.10 -11.79
C SER A 387 23.30 16.81 -13.17
N VAL A 388 22.51 17.07 -14.20
CA VAL A 388 22.90 16.86 -15.61
C VAL A 388 22.73 18.17 -16.37
N GLU A 389 23.47 18.32 -17.44
CA GLU A 389 23.43 19.55 -18.27
C GLU A 389 22.13 19.62 -19.06
N ASP A 390 21.74 18.51 -19.69
CA ASP A 390 20.53 18.40 -20.49
C ASP A 390 19.89 17.00 -20.36
N VAL A 391 18.61 16.91 -20.68
CA VAL A 391 17.84 15.66 -20.75
C VAL A 391 17.08 15.63 -22.08
N PRO A 392 17.36 14.64 -22.95
CA PRO A 392 16.64 14.49 -24.20
C PRO A 392 15.27 13.83 -24.03
N CYS A 393 14.45 13.88 -25.08
CA CYS A 393 13.13 13.26 -25.11
C CYS A 393 13.18 11.75 -24.81
N GLY A 394 12.06 11.24 -24.28
CA GLY A 394 11.92 9.84 -23.83
C GLY A 394 12.34 9.60 -22.39
N ASN A 395 12.96 10.56 -21.71
CA ASN A 395 13.45 10.42 -20.34
C ASN A 395 12.63 11.20 -19.33
N THR A 396 12.69 10.76 -18.09
CA THR A 396 12.16 11.49 -16.94
C THR A 396 13.20 12.48 -16.41
N VAL A 397 12.74 13.60 -15.91
CA VAL A 397 13.57 14.69 -15.40
C VAL A 397 12.90 15.39 -14.24
N ALA A 398 13.69 15.95 -13.34
CA ALA A 398 13.24 16.89 -12.33
C ALA A 398 13.88 18.26 -12.53
N LEU A 399 13.07 19.29 -12.51
CA LEU A 399 13.49 20.67 -12.78
C LEU A 399 13.45 21.47 -11.49
N VAL A 400 14.50 22.28 -11.28
CA VAL A 400 14.64 23.20 -10.16
C VAL A 400 14.35 24.63 -10.62
N GLY A 401 13.69 25.40 -9.77
CA GLY A 401 13.45 26.85 -9.98
C GLY A 401 12.13 27.21 -10.61
N LEU A 402 11.26 26.21 -10.87
CA LEU A 402 9.93 26.43 -11.48
C LEU A 402 8.78 26.26 -10.47
N ASP A 403 9.11 25.91 -9.25
CA ASP A 403 8.16 25.55 -8.19
C ASP A 403 7.17 26.67 -7.81
N GLN A 404 7.51 27.92 -7.96
CA GLN A 404 6.59 29.03 -7.70
C GLN A 404 5.51 29.20 -8.76
N PHE A 405 5.73 28.70 -9.97
CA PHE A 405 4.87 28.91 -11.14
C PHE A 405 4.04 27.68 -11.51
N ILE A 406 4.38 26.52 -11.00
CA ILE A 406 3.68 25.26 -11.23
C ILE A 406 2.95 24.87 -9.95
N THR A 407 1.63 24.78 -10.02
CA THR A 407 0.79 24.39 -8.86
C THR A 407 0.75 22.87 -8.68
N LYS A 408 0.38 22.13 -9.72
CA LYS A 408 0.27 20.66 -9.69
C LYS A 408 0.94 20.02 -10.91
N ASN A 409 0.46 20.35 -12.09
CA ASN A 409 0.99 19.89 -13.36
C ASN A 409 1.13 21.05 -14.34
N ALA A 410 1.93 20.89 -15.36
CA ALA A 410 2.11 21.88 -16.42
C ALA A 410 2.73 21.24 -17.66
N THR A 411 2.54 21.89 -18.81
CA THR A 411 3.31 21.61 -20.03
C THR A 411 4.38 22.68 -20.22
N LEU A 412 5.58 22.25 -20.50
CA LEU A 412 6.73 23.14 -20.77
C LEU A 412 7.15 23.05 -22.23
N THR A 413 7.43 24.19 -22.82
CA THR A 413 7.99 24.30 -24.16
C THR A 413 9.04 25.42 -24.21
N ASN A 414 9.74 25.58 -25.32
CA ASN A 414 10.69 26.67 -25.49
C ASN A 414 9.98 28.03 -25.42
N GLU A 415 10.70 29.07 -24.98
CA GLU A 415 10.19 30.44 -24.87
C GLU A 415 9.56 30.93 -26.19
N LYS A 416 10.17 30.59 -27.34
CA LYS A 416 9.78 31.04 -28.65
C LYS A 416 8.58 30.32 -29.27
N GLU A 417 8.19 29.18 -28.71
CA GLU A 417 7.12 28.32 -29.23
C GLU A 417 5.75 28.80 -28.77
N VAL A 418 5.28 29.88 -29.37
CA VAL A 418 4.04 30.58 -28.95
C VAL A 418 2.78 29.80 -29.36
N ASP A 419 2.85 29.02 -30.45
CA ASP A 419 1.72 28.28 -31.02
C ASP A 419 1.55 26.87 -30.46
N ALA A 420 2.42 26.45 -29.52
CA ALA A 420 2.34 25.15 -28.89
C ALA A 420 1.08 25.01 -28.03
N CYS A 421 0.37 23.90 -28.19
CA CYS A 421 -0.73 23.51 -27.34
C CYS A 421 -0.25 22.68 -26.16
N PRO A 422 -0.97 22.64 -25.04
CA PRO A 422 -0.58 21.84 -23.87
C PRO A 422 -0.77 20.35 -24.12
N ILE A 423 -0.07 19.56 -23.32
CA ILE A 423 -0.34 18.13 -23.17
C ILE A 423 -1.58 18.00 -22.25
N ARG A 424 -2.50 17.12 -22.63
CA ARG A 424 -3.78 16.94 -21.94
C ARG A 424 -3.55 16.67 -20.45
N ALA A 425 -4.25 17.44 -19.62
CA ALA A 425 -4.27 17.22 -18.19
C ALA A 425 -4.88 15.85 -17.87
N MET A 426 -4.39 15.23 -16.82
CA MET A 426 -4.91 13.93 -16.36
C MET A 426 -6.31 14.09 -15.77
N LYS A 427 -7.17 13.15 -16.12
CA LYS A 427 -8.47 13.00 -15.46
C LYS A 427 -8.34 11.94 -14.36
N PHE A 428 -8.55 12.34 -13.12
CA PHE A 428 -8.57 11.40 -12.01
C PHE A 428 -9.91 10.66 -11.98
N SER A 429 -9.85 9.36 -11.78
CA SER A 429 -11.04 8.51 -11.69
C SER A 429 -11.76 8.61 -10.35
N VAL A 430 -11.05 9.08 -9.33
CA VAL A 430 -11.56 9.24 -7.96
C VAL A 430 -11.63 10.72 -7.63
N SER A 431 -12.76 11.16 -7.06
CA SER A 431 -12.90 12.51 -6.52
C SER A 431 -12.53 12.56 -5.04
N PRO A 432 -12.04 13.69 -4.50
CA PRO A 432 -11.79 13.82 -3.07
C PRO A 432 -13.13 13.86 -2.33
N VAL A 433 -13.50 12.73 -1.73
CA VAL A 433 -14.81 12.53 -1.07
C VAL A 433 -14.75 12.74 0.43
N VAL A 434 -13.62 12.50 1.05
CA VAL A 434 -13.43 12.68 2.50
C VAL A 434 -12.93 14.09 2.75
N ARG A 435 -13.65 14.85 3.59
CA ARG A 435 -13.36 16.25 3.89
C ARG A 435 -13.11 16.46 5.37
N VAL A 436 -12.11 17.24 5.71
CA VAL A 436 -11.77 17.63 7.10
C VAL A 436 -11.56 19.12 7.19
N ALA A 437 -12.27 19.76 8.12
CA ALA A 437 -12.05 21.17 8.44
C ALA A 437 -10.81 21.31 9.33
N VAL A 438 -9.95 22.26 9.00
CA VAL A 438 -8.77 22.60 9.79
C VAL A 438 -8.81 24.07 10.18
N GLN A 439 -8.60 24.34 11.45
CA GLN A 439 -8.66 25.68 12.00
C GLN A 439 -7.43 26.00 12.85
N CYS A 440 -6.95 27.24 12.74
CA CYS A 440 -5.89 27.71 13.61
C CYS A 440 -6.40 28.00 15.03
N LYS A 441 -5.73 27.48 16.07
CA LYS A 441 -5.97 27.81 17.47
C LYS A 441 -5.58 29.26 17.80
N VAL A 442 -4.50 29.74 17.19
CA VAL A 442 -3.96 31.11 17.37
C VAL A 442 -4.02 31.83 16.04
N ALA A 443 -4.73 32.95 16.00
CA ALA A 443 -4.95 33.72 14.77
C ALA A 443 -3.64 34.15 14.06
N SER A 444 -2.55 34.38 14.82
CA SER A 444 -1.24 34.71 14.27
C SER A 444 -0.59 33.61 13.43
N ASP A 445 -1.03 32.32 13.58
CA ASP A 445 -0.48 31.18 12.81
C ASP A 445 -1.27 30.92 11.51
N LEU A 446 -2.34 31.67 11.27
CA LEU A 446 -3.14 31.51 10.05
C LEU A 446 -2.28 31.62 8.77
N PRO A 447 -1.31 32.51 8.63
CA PRO A 447 -0.45 32.55 7.45
C PRO A 447 0.39 31.25 7.27
N LYS A 448 0.84 30.66 8.39
CA LYS A 448 1.59 29.40 8.36
C LYS A 448 0.70 28.22 7.94
N LEU A 449 -0.55 28.18 8.43
CA LEU A 449 -1.53 27.19 8.01
C LEU A 449 -1.81 27.30 6.51
N VAL A 450 -2.12 28.50 6.03
CA VAL A 450 -2.40 28.73 4.59
C VAL A 450 -1.21 28.33 3.73
N GLU A 451 0.01 28.64 4.15
CA GLU A 451 1.22 28.23 3.45
C GLU A 451 1.42 26.71 3.49
N GLY A 452 1.17 26.06 4.63
CA GLY A 452 1.19 24.60 4.78
C GLY A 452 0.18 23.90 3.87
N LEU A 453 -1.06 24.43 3.84
CA LEU A 453 -2.11 23.90 2.96
C LEU A 453 -1.78 24.06 1.47
N LYS A 454 -1.20 25.18 1.07
CA LYS A 454 -0.71 25.39 -0.30
C LYS A 454 0.38 24.39 -0.66
N ARG A 455 1.30 24.11 0.25
CA ARG A 455 2.35 23.10 0.04
C ARG A 455 1.78 21.69 -0.05
N LEU A 456 0.82 21.34 0.81
CA LEU A 456 0.13 20.07 0.78
C LEU A 456 -0.61 19.87 -0.55
N ALA A 457 -1.43 20.83 -0.96
CA ALA A 457 -2.14 20.80 -2.23
C ALA A 457 -1.21 20.69 -3.46
N LYS A 458 0.03 21.16 -3.32
CA LYS A 458 1.06 21.11 -4.36
C LYS A 458 1.78 19.77 -4.41
N SER A 459 2.05 19.16 -3.25
CA SER A 459 2.74 17.88 -3.15
C SER A 459 1.87 16.70 -3.52
N ASP A 460 0.54 16.85 -3.45
CA ASP A 460 -0.42 15.79 -3.73
C ASP A 460 -1.45 16.23 -4.78
N PRO A 461 -1.55 15.52 -5.92
CA PRO A 461 -2.45 15.90 -7.00
C PRO A 461 -3.94 15.85 -6.62
N MET A 462 -4.33 14.95 -5.68
CA MET A 462 -5.72 14.76 -5.27
C MET A 462 -6.13 15.53 -4.03
N VAL A 463 -5.19 16.06 -3.27
CA VAL A 463 -5.55 16.90 -2.12
C VAL A 463 -6.09 18.23 -2.62
N LEU A 464 -7.32 18.53 -2.22
CA LEU A 464 -7.97 19.81 -2.49
C LEU A 464 -8.06 20.60 -1.18
N CYS A 465 -7.44 21.77 -1.15
CA CYS A 465 -7.54 22.69 -0.04
C CYS A 465 -8.41 23.87 -0.45
N THR A 466 -9.55 24.06 0.20
CA THR A 466 -10.51 25.13 -0.07
C THR A 466 -10.72 25.98 1.19
N ILE A 467 -11.16 27.20 0.98
CA ILE A 467 -11.64 28.08 2.04
C ILE A 467 -13.13 28.27 1.79
N GLU A 468 -13.95 27.82 2.74
CA GLU A 468 -15.40 28.00 2.68
C GLU A 468 -15.79 29.47 2.95
N GLU A 469 -17.01 29.83 2.61
CA GLU A 469 -17.56 31.16 2.88
C GLU A 469 -17.58 31.51 4.39
N SER A 470 -17.62 30.47 5.24
CA SER A 470 -17.47 30.58 6.70
C SER A 470 -16.07 30.99 7.17
N GLY A 471 -15.07 30.98 6.27
CA GLY A 471 -13.67 31.21 6.59
C GLY A 471 -12.92 29.94 7.08
N GLU A 472 -13.56 28.81 7.10
CA GLU A 472 -12.94 27.53 7.46
C GLU A 472 -12.07 26.98 6.31
N HIS A 473 -10.92 26.45 6.67
CA HIS A 473 -10.04 25.76 5.72
C HIS A 473 -10.38 24.28 5.67
N ILE A 474 -10.72 23.77 4.50
CA ILE A 474 -11.08 22.38 4.30
C ILE A 474 -9.99 21.68 3.49
N ILE A 475 -9.58 20.49 3.99
CA ILE A 475 -8.75 19.54 3.25
C ILE A 475 -9.65 18.41 2.80
N ALA A 476 -9.69 18.15 1.50
CA ALA A 476 -10.38 17.01 0.94
C ALA A 476 -9.39 16.04 0.29
N GLY A 477 -9.58 14.74 0.51
CA GLY A 477 -8.74 13.66 0.00
C GLY A 477 -9.55 12.47 -0.51
N ALA A 478 -8.89 11.52 -1.16
CA ALA A 478 -9.52 10.37 -1.81
C ALA A 478 -10.10 9.37 -0.81
N GLY A 479 -9.48 9.21 0.35
CA GLY A 479 -9.89 8.25 1.37
C GLY A 479 -9.38 8.63 2.76
N GLU A 480 -9.69 7.78 3.72
CA GLU A 480 -9.36 8.01 5.14
C GLU A 480 -7.86 7.94 5.38
N LEU A 481 -7.21 6.89 4.89
CA LEU A 481 -5.76 6.70 4.99
C LEU A 481 -4.99 7.85 4.33
N HIS A 482 -5.52 8.41 3.25
CA HIS A 482 -4.95 9.56 2.56
C HIS A 482 -4.94 10.84 3.45
N LEU A 483 -6.00 11.06 4.24
CA LEU A 483 -6.06 12.18 5.19
C LEU A 483 -5.31 11.89 6.50
N GLU A 484 -5.25 10.63 6.92
CA GLU A 484 -4.57 10.19 8.14
C GLU A 484 -3.06 10.44 8.09
N ILE A 485 -2.44 10.25 6.93
CA ILE A 485 -1.03 10.60 6.69
C ILE A 485 -0.74 12.09 6.92
N CYS A 486 -1.77 12.92 6.88
CA CYS A 486 -1.67 14.35 7.19
C CYS A 486 -1.85 14.67 8.68
N ARG A 487 -1.99 13.68 9.58
CA ARG A 487 -2.49 13.87 10.95
C ARG A 487 -1.67 13.16 12.04
N THR A 488 -0.48 13.65 12.32
CA THR A 488 0.16 13.41 13.62
C THR A 488 -0.28 14.50 14.60
N VAL A 489 -0.85 14.11 15.74
CA VAL A 489 -1.25 15.08 16.78
C VAL A 489 -0.08 15.44 17.67
N MET A 490 -0.02 16.68 18.13
CA MET A 490 1.03 17.21 18.98
C MET A 490 0.45 17.96 20.18
N SER A 491 1.03 17.71 21.36
CA SER A 491 0.77 18.54 22.55
C SER A 491 2.05 19.11 23.11
N LYS A 492 1.98 20.38 23.55
CA LYS A 492 3.09 21.07 24.22
C LYS A 492 2.93 21.02 25.73
N SER A 493 4.06 20.93 26.44
CA SER A 493 4.05 21.02 27.90
C SER A 493 3.53 22.39 28.39
N PRO A 494 3.00 22.49 29.61
CA PRO A 494 2.49 23.76 30.16
C PRO A 494 3.52 24.89 30.07
N ASN A 495 4.81 24.61 30.23
CA ASN A 495 5.89 25.57 30.03
C ASN A 495 6.24 25.84 28.56
N LYS A 496 5.59 25.15 27.59
CA LYS A 496 5.77 25.26 26.13
C LYS A 496 7.16 24.86 25.60
N HIS A 497 8.01 24.27 26.43
CA HIS A 497 9.38 23.88 26.06
C HIS A 497 9.47 22.46 25.49
N ASN A 498 8.55 21.55 25.89
CA ASN A 498 8.55 20.18 25.41
C ASN A 498 7.33 19.94 24.51
N ARG A 499 7.49 19.06 23.52
CA ARG A 499 6.44 18.65 22.59
C ARG A 499 6.45 17.15 22.46
N LEU A 500 5.28 16.52 22.57
CA LEU A 500 5.07 15.11 22.34
C LEU A 500 4.20 14.94 21.09
N TYR A 501 4.65 14.10 20.18
CA TYR A 501 3.94 13.72 18.96
C TYR A 501 3.53 12.25 19.07
N MET A 502 2.24 11.98 19.00
CA MET A 502 1.73 10.64 19.15
C MET A 502 0.64 10.34 18.12
N GLU A 503 0.51 9.06 17.82
CA GLU A 503 -0.57 8.48 17.03
C GLU A 503 -1.25 7.36 17.82
N ALA A 504 -2.50 7.07 17.50
CA ALA A 504 -3.24 5.95 18.06
C ALA A 504 -3.77 5.07 16.93
N ARG A 505 -3.62 3.77 17.04
CA ARG A 505 -4.19 2.79 16.13
C ARG A 505 -4.83 1.63 16.87
N PRO A 506 -5.78 0.89 16.26
CA PRO A 506 -6.29 -0.33 16.86
C PRO A 506 -5.16 -1.38 16.98
N LEU A 507 -5.25 -2.22 17.99
CA LEU A 507 -4.46 -3.45 18.05
C LEU A 507 -4.94 -4.43 16.99
N GLU A 508 -4.06 -5.31 16.55
CA GLU A 508 -4.38 -6.41 15.65
C GLU A 508 -5.43 -7.33 16.26
N GLU A 509 -6.24 -7.95 15.40
CA GLU A 509 -7.31 -8.85 15.82
C GLU A 509 -6.77 -10.00 16.71
N GLY A 510 -7.43 -10.24 17.84
CA GLY A 510 -7.02 -11.23 18.82
C GLY A 510 -5.87 -10.82 19.75
N LEU A 511 -5.20 -9.70 19.51
CA LEU A 511 -4.07 -9.26 20.35
C LEU A 511 -4.54 -8.74 21.72
N ALA A 512 -5.65 -8.02 21.74
CA ALA A 512 -6.25 -7.54 23.00
C ALA A 512 -6.67 -8.69 23.91
N GLU A 513 -7.26 -9.72 23.33
CA GLU A 513 -7.65 -10.97 24.02
C GLU A 513 -6.43 -11.72 24.53
N ALA A 514 -5.36 -11.82 23.73
CA ALA A 514 -4.11 -12.46 24.13
C ALA A 514 -3.43 -11.76 25.31
N ILE A 515 -3.58 -10.44 25.42
CA ILE A 515 -3.08 -9.66 26.57
C ILE A 515 -3.95 -9.91 27.80
N ASP A 516 -5.28 -9.93 27.68
CA ASP A 516 -6.21 -10.21 28.77
C ASP A 516 -6.05 -11.64 29.33
N ASP A 517 -5.80 -12.61 28.44
CA ASP A 517 -5.56 -14.01 28.81
C ASP A 517 -4.17 -14.23 29.43
N GLY A 518 -3.34 -13.19 29.47
CA GLY A 518 -1.99 -13.25 30.04
C GLY A 518 -0.98 -14.00 29.16
N ARG A 519 -1.28 -14.26 27.90
CA ARG A 519 -0.35 -14.85 26.91
C ARG A 519 0.78 -13.89 26.55
N ILE A 520 0.50 -12.60 26.62
CA ILE A 520 1.44 -11.50 26.41
C ILE A 520 1.27 -10.49 27.51
N GLY A 521 2.35 -10.20 28.24
CA GLY A 521 2.29 -9.31 29.38
C GLY A 521 3.57 -8.53 29.66
N PRO A 522 3.51 -7.60 30.63
CA PRO A 522 4.65 -6.75 30.98
C PRO A 522 5.80 -7.51 31.66
N ARG A 523 5.52 -8.68 32.23
CA ARG A 523 6.51 -9.51 32.95
C ARG A 523 7.25 -10.50 32.04
N ASP A 524 6.80 -10.65 30.79
CA ASP A 524 7.40 -11.58 29.86
C ASP A 524 8.78 -11.07 29.39
N ASP A 525 9.68 -12.03 29.15
CA ASP A 525 10.98 -11.71 28.53
C ASP A 525 10.72 -10.98 27.18
N PRO A 526 11.34 -9.80 26.97
CA PRO A 526 11.16 -9.05 25.74
C PRO A 526 11.43 -9.84 24.46
N LYS A 527 12.31 -10.85 24.51
CA LYS A 527 12.61 -11.73 23.37
C LYS A 527 11.45 -12.68 23.09
N VAL A 528 10.87 -13.28 24.13
CA VAL A 528 9.71 -14.19 24.00
C VAL A 528 8.51 -13.43 23.51
N ARG A 529 8.22 -12.28 24.12
CA ARG A 529 7.13 -11.39 23.71
C ARG A 529 7.29 -10.91 22.26
N SER A 530 8.48 -10.50 21.86
CA SER A 530 8.78 -10.09 20.48
C SER A 530 8.58 -11.23 19.49
N LYS A 531 8.89 -12.47 19.90
CA LYS A 531 8.66 -13.65 19.06
C LYS A 531 7.17 -13.90 18.83
N ILE A 532 6.37 -13.91 19.88
CA ILE A 532 4.91 -14.11 19.80
C ILE A 532 4.26 -13.01 18.94
N LEU A 533 4.60 -11.74 19.21
CA LEU A 533 4.06 -10.61 18.44
C LEU A 533 4.44 -10.67 16.96
N SER A 534 5.64 -11.13 16.63
CA SER A 534 6.09 -11.24 15.25
C SER A 534 5.48 -12.45 14.52
N GLU A 535 5.35 -13.59 15.20
CA GLU A 535 4.90 -14.85 14.55
C GLU A 535 3.38 -14.96 14.47
N GLU A 536 2.64 -14.48 15.48
CA GLU A 536 1.19 -14.59 15.53
C GLU A 536 0.46 -13.33 15.03
N PHE A 537 1.04 -12.13 15.27
CA PHE A 537 0.38 -10.86 14.98
C PHE A 537 1.10 -10.01 13.92
N GLY A 538 2.17 -10.53 13.33
CA GLY A 538 2.85 -9.87 12.21
C GLY A 538 3.69 -8.64 12.56
N TRP A 539 4.01 -8.41 13.83
CA TRP A 539 4.81 -7.27 14.25
C TRP A 539 6.27 -7.38 13.78
N ASP A 540 6.87 -6.24 13.50
CA ASP A 540 8.33 -6.16 13.34
C ASP A 540 9.02 -6.51 14.67
N LYS A 541 10.07 -7.36 14.59
CA LYS A 541 10.77 -7.85 15.80
C LYS A 541 11.44 -6.75 16.60
N ASP A 542 11.93 -5.72 15.93
CA ASP A 542 12.63 -4.62 16.61
C ASP A 542 11.61 -3.64 17.20
N LEU A 543 10.48 -3.45 16.57
CA LEU A 543 9.35 -2.68 17.10
C LEU A 543 8.78 -3.35 18.35
N ALA A 544 8.57 -4.65 18.33
CA ALA A 544 8.03 -5.42 19.44
C ALA A 544 8.91 -5.36 20.71
N LYS A 545 10.21 -5.06 20.57
CA LYS A 545 11.13 -4.81 21.71
C LYS A 545 10.98 -3.41 22.30
N LYS A 546 10.37 -2.47 21.57
CA LYS A 546 10.25 -1.06 21.95
C LYS A 546 8.94 -0.73 22.66
N ILE A 547 8.19 -1.72 23.09
CA ILE A 547 7.01 -1.52 23.93
C ILE A 547 7.42 -0.99 25.29
N TRP A 548 6.90 0.17 25.65
CA TRP A 548 7.22 0.79 26.95
C TRP A 548 6.38 0.22 28.07
N CYS A 549 5.08 0.05 27.85
CA CYS A 549 4.15 -0.45 28.88
C CYS A 549 2.84 -0.93 28.28
N PHE A 550 2.10 -1.64 29.14
CA PHE A 550 0.69 -2.01 28.93
C PHE A 550 -0.19 -1.22 29.90
N GLY A 551 -1.46 -1.01 29.62
CA GLY A 551 -2.39 -0.31 30.47
C GLY A 551 -3.86 -0.52 30.14
N PRO A 552 -4.77 -0.18 31.04
CA PRO A 552 -4.54 0.41 32.38
C PRO A 552 -3.95 -0.57 33.37
N GLU A 553 -3.49 -0.05 34.51
CA GLU A 553 -2.99 -0.85 35.65
C GLU A 553 -1.81 -1.78 35.30
N THR A 554 -1.01 -1.40 34.34
CA THR A 554 0.17 -2.12 33.81
C THR A 554 -0.08 -3.45 33.11
N THR A 555 -1.30 -3.99 33.17
CA THR A 555 -1.68 -5.30 32.60
C THR A 555 -2.81 -5.22 31.57
N GLY A 556 -3.44 -4.07 31.41
CA GLY A 556 -4.59 -3.91 30.51
C GLY A 556 -4.23 -4.00 29.03
N PRO A 557 -5.26 -4.20 28.17
CA PRO A 557 -5.11 -4.51 26.74
C PRO A 557 -4.88 -3.29 25.85
N ASN A 558 -4.04 -2.36 26.31
CA ASN A 558 -3.54 -1.25 25.51
C ASN A 558 -2.04 -1.14 25.72
N MET A 559 -1.33 -0.52 24.79
CA MET A 559 0.13 -0.38 24.89
C MET A 559 0.63 0.94 24.37
N VAL A 560 1.84 1.30 24.82
CA VAL A 560 2.63 2.41 24.29
C VAL A 560 3.90 1.87 23.67
N VAL A 561 4.18 2.30 22.46
CA VAL A 561 5.33 1.87 21.67
C VAL A 561 6.19 3.08 21.30
N ASP A 562 7.49 2.91 21.38
CA ASP A 562 8.46 3.93 20.99
C ASP A 562 8.81 3.82 19.51
N MET A 563 8.41 4.84 18.74
CA MET A 563 8.74 4.98 17.32
C MET A 563 9.83 6.03 17.08
N CYS A 564 10.31 6.70 18.13
CA CYS A 564 11.28 7.78 18.02
C CYS A 564 12.62 7.29 17.45
N LYS A 565 13.25 8.14 16.66
CA LYS A 565 14.58 7.91 16.09
C LYS A 565 15.52 9.04 16.50
N GLY A 566 16.57 8.70 17.26
CA GLY A 566 17.65 9.63 17.57
C GLY A 566 17.30 10.80 18.52
N VAL A 567 16.26 10.66 19.33
CA VAL A 567 15.85 11.69 20.30
C VAL A 567 16.74 11.64 21.54
N GLN A 568 17.38 12.76 21.87
CA GLN A 568 18.16 12.89 23.11
C GLN A 568 17.23 13.00 24.32
N TYR A 569 17.65 12.44 25.45
CA TYR A 569 16.93 12.48 26.74
C TYR A 569 15.60 11.74 26.79
N LEU A 570 15.26 10.94 25.77
CA LEU A 570 14.00 10.21 25.69
C LEU A 570 13.77 9.29 26.91
N ASN A 571 14.83 8.61 27.38
CA ASN A 571 14.77 7.74 28.56
C ASN A 571 14.41 8.46 29.86
N GLU A 572 14.74 9.75 30.00
CA GLU A 572 14.42 10.51 31.19
C GLU A 572 12.94 10.83 31.33
N ILE A 573 12.21 10.92 30.20
CA ILE A 573 10.77 11.22 30.19
C ILE A 573 9.91 9.96 30.10
N LYS A 574 10.50 8.80 29.80
CA LYS A 574 9.78 7.55 29.60
C LYS A 574 8.80 7.25 30.72
N ASP A 575 9.27 7.27 31.97
CA ASP A 575 8.45 6.97 33.15
C ASP A 575 7.30 7.97 33.32
N SER A 576 7.53 9.23 32.98
CA SER A 576 6.50 10.27 33.00
C SER A 576 5.44 10.07 31.92
N VAL A 577 5.84 9.65 30.71
CA VAL A 577 4.90 9.30 29.65
C VAL A 577 4.09 8.06 30.02
N VAL A 578 4.73 7.04 30.60
CA VAL A 578 4.08 5.84 31.11
C VAL A 578 3.04 6.19 32.18
N ALA A 579 3.38 7.06 33.16
CA ALA A 579 2.44 7.51 34.17
C ALA A 579 1.23 8.25 33.56
N GLY A 580 1.46 9.12 32.61
CA GLY A 580 0.40 9.79 31.85
C GLY A 580 -0.49 8.83 31.10
N PHE A 581 0.09 7.79 30.50
CA PHE A 581 -0.65 6.74 29.80
C PHE A 581 -1.48 5.87 30.73
N GLN A 582 -0.96 5.45 31.88
CA GLN A 582 -1.72 4.66 32.88
C GLN A 582 -2.97 5.43 33.32
N TRP A 583 -2.84 6.72 33.54
CA TRP A 583 -3.98 7.56 33.86
C TRP A 583 -4.95 7.68 32.68
N ALA A 584 -4.48 8.03 31.52
CA ALA A 584 -5.32 8.23 30.33
C ALA A 584 -6.04 6.95 29.89
N SER A 585 -5.40 5.79 29.98
CA SER A 585 -6.00 4.51 29.60
C SER A 585 -7.07 4.02 30.56
N LYS A 586 -6.99 4.43 31.83
CA LYS A 586 -8.02 4.16 32.84
C LYS A 586 -9.23 5.08 32.71
N GLU A 587 -9.01 6.33 32.35
CA GLU A 587 -10.03 7.36 32.20
C GLU A 587 -10.01 7.91 30.77
N GLY A 588 -10.64 7.21 29.83
CA GLY A 588 -10.65 7.60 28.41
C GLY A 588 -11.34 8.93 28.13
N ALA A 589 -11.03 9.53 26.97
CA ALA A 589 -11.45 10.86 26.59
C ALA A 589 -12.99 11.03 26.39
N LEU A 590 -13.71 9.95 26.08
CA LEU A 590 -15.16 10.01 25.81
C LEU A 590 -15.99 10.20 27.07
N ALA A 591 -15.91 9.28 28.02
CA ALA A 591 -16.76 9.24 29.21
C ALA A 591 -16.02 8.78 30.48
N GLU A 592 -14.70 8.93 30.52
CA GLU A 592 -13.84 8.43 31.62
C GLU A 592 -14.06 6.93 31.90
N GLU A 593 -14.18 6.14 30.85
CA GLU A 593 -14.19 4.69 30.89
C GLU A 593 -12.84 4.12 30.44
N ASN A 594 -12.53 2.88 30.83
CA ASN A 594 -11.28 2.23 30.44
C ASN A 594 -11.17 2.12 28.92
N MET A 595 -9.98 2.39 28.41
CA MET A 595 -9.64 2.10 27.01
C MET A 595 -9.37 0.61 26.82
N ARG A 596 -9.65 0.10 25.62
CA ARG A 596 -9.36 -1.28 25.23
C ARG A 596 -8.95 -1.35 23.77
N GLY A 597 -7.92 -2.14 23.48
CA GLY A 597 -7.53 -2.48 22.12
C GLY A 597 -6.84 -1.37 21.34
N ILE A 598 -6.13 -0.45 22.03
CA ILE A 598 -5.47 0.69 21.39
C ILE A 598 -3.94 0.59 21.57
N CYS A 599 -3.21 0.77 20.49
CA CYS A 599 -1.78 1.00 20.48
C CYS A 599 -1.50 2.49 20.31
N PHE A 600 -0.76 3.08 21.24
CA PHE A 600 -0.28 4.46 21.16
C PHE A 600 1.18 4.46 20.74
N GLU A 601 1.49 5.15 19.67
CA GLU A 601 2.83 5.26 19.11
C GLU A 601 3.41 6.63 19.40
N VAL A 602 4.56 6.66 20.09
CA VAL A 602 5.32 7.90 20.34
C VAL A 602 6.19 8.15 19.12
N CYS A 603 5.72 8.99 18.21
CA CYS A 603 6.35 9.19 16.90
C CYS A 603 7.60 10.07 16.99
N ASP A 604 7.52 11.17 17.75
CA ASP A 604 8.64 12.08 17.95
C ASP A 604 8.48 12.87 19.25
N VAL A 605 9.61 13.37 19.78
CA VAL A 605 9.63 14.17 21.00
C VAL A 605 10.66 15.27 20.86
N VAL A 606 10.25 16.52 21.16
CA VAL A 606 11.17 17.66 21.29
C VAL A 606 11.28 18.02 22.75
N LEU A 607 12.48 17.93 23.31
CA LEU A 607 12.75 18.17 24.72
C LEU A 607 13.69 19.37 24.92
N HIS A 608 13.46 20.11 25.99
CA HIS A 608 14.39 21.14 26.41
C HIS A 608 15.69 20.51 26.91
N THR A 609 16.83 21.16 26.66
CA THR A 609 18.16 20.66 27.07
C THR A 609 18.37 20.64 28.58
N ASP A 610 17.68 21.51 29.31
CA ASP A 610 17.77 21.58 30.79
C ASP A 610 16.72 20.66 31.43
N ALA A 611 17.16 19.80 32.35
CA ALA A 611 16.33 18.83 33.06
C ALA A 611 15.19 19.46 33.89
N ILE A 612 15.35 20.67 34.40
CA ILE A 612 14.35 21.38 35.20
C ILE A 612 13.06 21.59 34.38
N HIS A 613 13.20 21.82 33.07
CA HIS A 613 12.07 22.10 32.18
C HIS A 613 11.36 20.84 31.63
N ARG A 614 11.90 19.62 31.84
CA ARG A 614 11.32 18.35 31.42
C ARG A 614 10.92 17.43 32.57
N GLY A 615 10.71 17.99 33.77
CA GLY A 615 10.25 17.20 34.91
C GLY A 615 8.86 16.63 34.77
N GLY A 616 8.51 15.62 35.59
CA GLY A 616 7.24 14.91 35.54
C GLY A 616 6.00 15.80 35.59
N GLY A 617 6.03 16.91 36.35
CA GLY A 617 4.93 17.89 36.40
C GLY A 617 4.63 18.58 35.06
N GLN A 618 5.59 18.55 34.12
CA GLN A 618 5.41 19.07 32.76
C GLN A 618 5.02 17.98 31.77
N VAL A 619 5.65 16.81 31.88
CA VAL A 619 5.50 15.72 30.89
C VAL A 619 4.23 14.90 31.11
N ILE A 620 3.86 14.56 32.36
CA ILE A 620 2.66 13.75 32.66
C ILE A 620 1.35 14.35 32.10
N PRO A 621 1.04 15.65 32.37
CA PRO A 621 -0.17 16.26 31.80
C PRO A 621 -0.11 16.34 30.27
N THR A 622 1.08 16.56 29.72
CA THR A 622 1.27 16.62 28.26
C THR A 622 1.01 15.28 27.61
N ALA A 623 1.55 14.20 28.20
CA ALA A 623 1.33 12.83 27.75
C ALA A 623 -0.18 12.48 27.79
N ARG A 624 -0.88 12.80 28.89
CA ARG A 624 -2.33 12.60 28.99
C ARG A 624 -3.10 13.34 27.90
N ARG A 625 -2.76 14.59 27.64
CA ARG A 625 -3.42 15.42 26.62
C ARG A 625 -3.20 14.85 25.22
N VAL A 626 -1.97 14.51 24.86
CA VAL A 626 -1.66 13.98 23.53
C VAL A 626 -2.28 12.61 23.29
N ILE A 627 -2.38 11.77 24.34
CA ILE A 627 -3.07 10.47 24.27
C ILE A 627 -4.57 10.67 24.02
N TYR A 628 -5.22 11.60 24.71
CA TYR A 628 -6.63 11.92 24.44
C TYR A 628 -6.84 12.50 23.04
N ALA A 629 -5.95 13.38 22.58
CA ALA A 629 -5.98 13.89 21.22
C ALA A 629 -5.85 12.79 20.19
N SER A 630 -4.89 11.87 20.36
CA SER A 630 -4.69 10.74 19.44
C SER A 630 -5.88 9.76 19.45
N GLN A 631 -6.45 9.47 20.64
CA GLN A 631 -7.66 8.66 20.73
C GLN A 631 -8.85 9.26 19.97
N LEU A 632 -9.12 10.57 20.15
CA LEU A 632 -10.24 11.23 19.48
C LEU A 632 -10.04 11.32 17.96
N THR A 633 -8.82 11.39 17.48
CA THR A 633 -8.50 11.41 16.05
C THR A 633 -8.51 10.02 15.40
N ALA A 634 -8.37 8.95 16.19
CA ALA A 634 -8.36 7.57 15.72
C ALA A 634 -9.76 6.94 15.59
N LYS A 635 -10.82 7.72 15.54
CA LYS A 635 -12.22 7.26 15.45
C LYS A 635 -12.59 6.25 16.54
N PRO A 636 -12.65 6.68 17.82
CA PRO A 636 -12.95 5.81 18.91
C PRO A 636 -14.36 5.21 18.77
N ARG A 637 -14.54 3.99 19.30
CA ARG A 637 -15.84 3.31 19.40
C ARG A 637 -16.08 2.93 20.84
N LEU A 638 -17.36 2.75 21.18
CA LEU A 638 -17.74 2.14 22.44
C LEU A 638 -17.72 0.61 22.28
N LEU A 639 -17.23 -0.06 23.30
CA LEU A 639 -17.41 -1.50 23.48
C LEU A 639 -18.58 -1.75 24.36
N GLU A 640 -19.46 -2.66 23.97
CA GLU A 640 -20.60 -3.11 24.76
C GLU A 640 -20.47 -4.59 25.08
N PRO A 641 -20.86 -5.03 26.29
CA PRO A 641 -20.90 -6.45 26.61
C PRO A 641 -22.05 -7.09 25.86
N VAL A 642 -21.85 -8.32 25.42
CA VAL A 642 -22.80 -9.09 24.63
C VAL A 642 -23.10 -10.40 25.34
N TYR A 643 -24.40 -10.74 25.45
CA TYR A 643 -24.84 -12.03 25.91
C TYR A 643 -24.99 -13.02 24.77
N LEU A 644 -24.54 -14.24 24.99
CA LEU A 644 -25.02 -15.40 24.28
C LEU A 644 -26.41 -15.73 24.86
N VAL A 645 -27.44 -15.67 24.04
CA VAL A 645 -28.81 -15.99 24.39
C VAL A 645 -29.17 -17.31 23.72
N GLU A 646 -29.55 -18.27 24.53
CA GLU A 646 -30.11 -19.55 24.10
C GLU A 646 -31.59 -19.58 24.35
N ILE A 647 -32.40 -19.77 23.29
CA ILE A 647 -33.85 -19.74 23.33
C ILE A 647 -34.38 -21.08 22.84
N GLN A 648 -35.20 -21.72 23.66
CA GLN A 648 -35.93 -22.93 23.29
C GLN A 648 -37.39 -22.59 23.03
N ALA A 649 -37.89 -22.93 21.85
CA ALA A 649 -39.27 -22.62 21.47
C ALA A 649 -39.78 -23.56 20.36
N PRO A 650 -41.11 -23.75 20.25
CA PRO A 650 -41.70 -24.45 19.12
C PRO A 650 -41.68 -23.61 17.84
N GLU A 651 -41.83 -24.25 16.69
CA GLU A 651 -41.75 -23.62 15.35
C GLU A 651 -42.68 -22.40 15.20
N ASN A 652 -43.89 -22.47 15.73
CA ASN A 652 -44.88 -21.39 15.64
C ASN A 652 -44.46 -20.11 16.40
N ALA A 653 -43.49 -20.18 17.31
CA ALA A 653 -42.98 -19.04 18.06
C ALA A 653 -41.75 -18.36 17.40
N LEU A 654 -41.17 -18.96 16.38
CA LEU A 654 -39.95 -18.46 15.72
C LEU A 654 -40.12 -17.03 15.23
N GLY A 655 -41.21 -16.71 14.52
CA GLY A 655 -41.47 -15.36 14.00
C GLY A 655 -41.49 -14.28 15.11
N GLY A 656 -42.06 -14.60 16.27
CA GLY A 656 -42.05 -13.72 17.46
C GLY A 656 -40.64 -13.52 18.02
N ILE A 657 -39.84 -14.58 18.04
CA ILE A 657 -38.45 -14.54 18.54
C ILE A 657 -37.61 -13.66 17.67
N TYR A 658 -37.62 -13.87 16.33
CA TYR A 658 -36.88 -13.04 15.39
C TYR A 658 -37.29 -11.58 15.44
N GLY A 659 -38.59 -11.29 15.55
CA GLY A 659 -39.12 -9.93 15.68
C GLY A 659 -38.56 -9.21 16.91
N VAL A 660 -38.55 -9.88 18.06
CA VAL A 660 -38.04 -9.30 19.33
C VAL A 660 -36.52 -9.15 19.31
N LEU A 661 -35.78 -10.15 18.78
CA LEU A 661 -34.32 -10.06 18.67
C LEU A 661 -33.91 -8.91 17.76
N ASN A 662 -34.52 -8.78 16.57
CA ASN A 662 -34.22 -7.67 15.65
C ASN A 662 -34.54 -6.31 16.28
N GLN A 663 -35.67 -6.18 17.00
CA GLN A 663 -36.01 -4.94 17.69
C GLN A 663 -34.99 -4.57 18.79
N LYS A 664 -34.36 -5.57 19.40
CA LYS A 664 -33.38 -5.46 20.47
C LYS A 664 -31.92 -5.55 19.97
N ARG A 665 -31.65 -5.32 18.70
CA ARG A 665 -30.35 -5.45 18.08
C ARG A 665 -29.68 -6.83 18.24
N GLY A 666 -30.48 -7.86 18.48
CA GLY A 666 -30.00 -9.23 18.60
C GLY A 666 -29.69 -9.83 17.24
N HIS A 667 -28.67 -10.66 17.15
CA HIS A 667 -28.24 -11.35 15.93
C HIS A 667 -28.28 -12.86 16.13
N VAL A 668 -29.12 -13.56 15.36
CA VAL A 668 -29.19 -15.02 15.37
C VAL A 668 -28.10 -15.59 14.51
N PHE A 669 -27.26 -16.47 15.01
CA PHE A 669 -26.19 -17.13 14.28
C PHE A 669 -26.36 -18.65 14.17
N GLU A 670 -27.21 -19.26 15.03
CA GLU A 670 -27.46 -20.69 14.99
C GLU A 670 -28.94 -20.96 15.25
N GLU A 671 -29.57 -21.75 14.38
CA GLU A 671 -30.91 -22.29 14.57
C GLU A 671 -30.85 -23.78 14.27
N MET A 672 -31.26 -24.60 15.26
CA MET A 672 -31.20 -26.05 15.12
C MET A 672 -32.48 -26.68 15.70
N GLN A 673 -33.15 -27.53 14.91
CA GLN A 673 -34.23 -28.35 15.42
C GLN A 673 -33.65 -29.46 16.31
N ARG A 674 -34.22 -29.60 17.52
CA ARG A 674 -33.79 -30.64 18.46
C ARG A 674 -34.26 -32.00 17.99
N PRO A 675 -33.39 -32.97 17.75
CA PRO A 675 -33.76 -34.27 17.22
C PRO A 675 -34.83 -34.96 18.05
N GLY A 676 -35.91 -35.44 17.41
CA GLY A 676 -37.02 -36.14 18.06
C GLY A 676 -38.01 -35.28 18.83
N THR A 677 -37.92 -33.94 18.71
CA THR A 677 -38.86 -33.01 19.34
C THR A 677 -39.29 -31.93 18.35
N PRO A 678 -40.50 -31.32 18.55
CA PRO A 678 -40.93 -30.16 17.73
C PRO A 678 -40.30 -28.83 18.18
N LEU A 679 -39.24 -28.89 18.99
CA LEU A 679 -38.59 -27.70 19.56
C LEU A 679 -37.37 -27.32 18.78
N TYR A 680 -37.19 -26.01 18.61
CA TYR A 680 -36.01 -25.37 18.04
C TYR A 680 -35.16 -24.79 19.16
N ASN A 681 -33.85 -24.91 19.01
CA ASN A 681 -32.88 -24.24 19.84
C ASN A 681 -32.26 -23.12 19.00
N ILE A 682 -32.41 -21.87 19.45
CA ILE A 682 -31.88 -20.67 18.75
C ILE A 682 -30.79 -20.10 19.63
N LYS A 683 -29.62 -19.87 19.02
CA LYS A 683 -28.56 -19.12 19.68
C LYS A 683 -28.41 -17.76 19.00
N ALA A 684 -28.39 -16.73 19.81
CA ALA A 684 -28.26 -15.35 19.33
C ALA A 684 -27.34 -14.54 20.24
N TYR A 685 -26.71 -13.54 19.64
CA TYR A 685 -26.02 -12.50 20.39
C TYR A 685 -26.97 -11.35 20.70
N LEU A 686 -26.98 -10.88 21.96
CA LEU A 686 -27.81 -9.78 22.41
C LEU A 686 -26.98 -8.80 23.24
N PRO A 687 -26.90 -7.50 22.87
CA PRO A 687 -26.25 -6.49 23.69
C PRO A 687 -26.87 -6.44 25.10
N VAL A 688 -26.05 -6.42 26.15
CA VAL A 688 -26.52 -6.45 27.55
C VAL A 688 -27.45 -5.27 27.85
N ILE A 689 -27.18 -4.09 27.27
CA ILE A 689 -28.00 -2.90 27.44
C ILE A 689 -29.44 -3.12 26.94
N GLU A 690 -29.65 -3.94 25.93
CA GLU A 690 -30.95 -4.28 25.34
C GLU A 690 -31.62 -5.47 26.06
N SER A 691 -30.89 -6.17 26.92
CA SER A 691 -31.40 -7.34 27.62
C SER A 691 -32.42 -6.98 28.72
N PHE A 692 -32.43 -5.73 29.17
CA PHE A 692 -33.40 -5.27 30.15
C PHE A 692 -34.84 -5.33 29.60
N GLY A 693 -35.70 -6.10 30.25
CA GLY A 693 -37.06 -6.37 29.81
C GLY A 693 -37.18 -7.34 28.62
N PHE A 694 -36.07 -7.86 28.09
CA PHE A 694 -36.06 -8.80 26.95
C PHE A 694 -36.92 -10.05 27.22
N SER A 695 -36.73 -10.68 28.37
CA SER A 695 -37.49 -11.90 28.77
C SER A 695 -38.99 -11.68 28.79
N SER A 696 -39.47 -10.55 29.30
CA SER A 696 -40.89 -10.21 29.32
C SER A 696 -41.46 -9.90 27.95
N THR A 697 -40.70 -9.17 27.13
CA THR A 697 -41.09 -8.86 25.75
C THR A 697 -41.12 -10.13 24.89
N LEU A 698 -40.14 -11.03 25.06
CA LEU A 698 -40.10 -12.31 24.35
C LEU A 698 -41.28 -13.21 24.72
N ARG A 699 -41.62 -13.32 26.01
CA ARG A 699 -42.78 -14.09 26.48
C ARG A 699 -44.08 -13.52 25.92
N ALA A 700 -44.24 -12.21 25.91
CA ALA A 700 -45.40 -11.56 25.31
C ALA A 700 -45.56 -11.88 23.84
N ALA A 701 -44.47 -11.80 23.06
CA ALA A 701 -44.44 -12.05 21.61
C ALA A 701 -44.64 -13.53 21.24
N THR A 702 -44.35 -14.46 22.16
CA THR A 702 -44.42 -15.92 21.95
C THR A 702 -45.50 -16.62 22.76
N SER A 703 -46.45 -15.88 23.32
CA SER A 703 -47.51 -16.45 24.20
C SER A 703 -46.98 -17.32 25.35
N GLY A 704 -45.82 -16.96 25.89
CA GLY A 704 -45.17 -17.68 26.99
C GLY A 704 -44.40 -18.95 26.59
N GLN A 705 -44.26 -19.24 25.30
CA GLN A 705 -43.66 -20.49 24.82
C GLN A 705 -42.12 -20.45 24.67
N ALA A 706 -41.52 -19.28 24.67
CA ALA A 706 -40.08 -19.13 24.56
C ALA A 706 -39.41 -18.81 25.92
N PHE A 707 -38.32 -19.51 26.23
CA PHE A 707 -37.55 -19.36 27.46
C PHE A 707 -36.12 -19.00 27.13
N PRO A 708 -35.70 -17.74 27.33
CA PRO A 708 -34.33 -17.34 27.08
C PRO A 708 -33.42 -17.63 28.27
N GLN A 709 -32.20 -18.10 27.99
CA GLN A 709 -31.08 -18.13 28.92
C GLN A 709 -29.99 -17.21 28.37
N CYS A 710 -29.52 -16.29 29.21
CA CYS A 710 -28.51 -15.32 28.82
C CYS A 710 -27.23 -15.53 29.63
N VAL A 711 -26.09 -15.68 28.96
CA VAL A 711 -24.77 -15.80 29.57
C VAL A 711 -23.86 -14.79 28.90
N PHE A 712 -22.99 -14.13 29.66
CA PHE A 712 -21.98 -13.24 29.07
C PHE A 712 -21.06 -14.04 28.13
N ASP A 713 -20.85 -13.54 26.94
CA ASP A 713 -19.98 -14.17 25.93
C ASP A 713 -18.75 -13.32 25.65
N HIS A 714 -18.91 -12.15 25.12
CA HIS A 714 -17.78 -11.29 24.72
C HIS A 714 -18.12 -9.80 24.77
N TRP A 715 -17.10 -8.98 24.49
CA TRP A 715 -17.25 -7.56 24.23
C TRP A 715 -17.24 -7.32 22.74
N ASP A 716 -18.19 -6.55 22.23
CA ASP A 716 -18.28 -6.19 20.82
C ASP A 716 -18.29 -4.67 20.61
N ILE A 717 -17.90 -4.24 19.42
CA ILE A 717 -17.80 -2.84 19.06
C ILE A 717 -19.17 -2.33 18.60
N MET A 718 -19.64 -1.22 19.17
CA MET A 718 -20.84 -0.55 18.69
C MET A 718 -20.60 0.06 17.30
N SER A 719 -21.50 -0.20 16.37
CA SER A 719 -21.41 0.28 14.98
C SER A 719 -21.54 1.81 14.83
N SER A 720 -22.26 2.46 15.77
CA SER A 720 -22.49 3.91 15.72
C SER A 720 -21.29 4.71 16.25
N ASP A 721 -21.06 5.89 15.65
CA ASP A 721 -19.96 6.77 16.02
C ASP A 721 -20.31 7.62 17.25
N PRO A 722 -19.56 7.55 18.37
CA PRO A 722 -19.82 8.37 19.54
C PRO A 722 -19.53 9.86 19.33
N LEU A 723 -18.81 10.22 18.27
CA LEU A 723 -18.50 11.62 17.90
C LEU A 723 -19.60 12.24 17.02
N GLU A 724 -20.47 11.43 16.42
CA GLU A 724 -21.57 11.89 15.58
C GLU A 724 -22.77 12.29 16.44
N ALA A 725 -23.16 13.55 16.36
CA ALA A 725 -24.30 14.07 17.12
C ALA A 725 -25.61 13.37 16.75
N GLY A 726 -26.34 12.91 17.75
CA GLY A 726 -27.61 12.17 17.58
C GLY A 726 -27.45 10.68 17.34
N SER A 727 -26.23 10.14 17.27
CA SER A 727 -26.00 8.70 17.22
C SER A 727 -26.35 8.03 18.57
N GLN A 728 -26.64 6.73 18.53
CA GLN A 728 -26.93 5.96 19.74
C GLN A 728 -25.74 5.97 20.71
N SER A 729 -24.52 5.81 20.19
CA SER A 729 -23.30 5.87 21.00
C SER A 729 -23.08 7.26 21.61
N ALA A 730 -23.35 8.35 20.87
CA ALA A 730 -23.25 9.71 21.42
C ALA A 730 -24.25 9.96 22.55
N THR A 731 -25.48 9.44 22.44
CA THR A 731 -26.49 9.51 23.49
C THR A 731 -26.04 8.76 24.74
N LEU A 732 -25.50 7.55 24.58
CA LEU A 732 -24.94 6.78 25.70
C LEU A 732 -23.76 7.46 26.37
N VAL A 733 -22.84 8.04 25.61
CA VAL A 733 -21.72 8.83 26.15
C VAL A 733 -22.23 9.98 26.98
N THR A 734 -23.22 10.74 26.48
CA THR A 734 -23.82 11.86 27.20
C THR A 734 -24.48 11.41 28.50
N GLU A 735 -25.23 10.30 28.51
CA GLU A 735 -25.84 9.72 29.71
C GLU A 735 -24.81 9.25 30.73
N ILE A 736 -23.73 8.57 30.29
CA ILE A 736 -22.68 8.11 31.20
C ILE A 736 -21.98 9.32 31.82
N ARG A 737 -21.64 10.34 31.01
CA ARG A 737 -21.05 11.58 31.50
C ARG A 737 -21.91 12.28 32.53
N LYS A 738 -23.22 12.36 32.29
CA LYS A 738 -24.19 12.94 33.23
C LYS A 738 -24.24 12.16 34.55
N ARG A 739 -24.27 10.81 34.51
CA ARG A 739 -24.24 9.97 35.70
C ARG A 739 -22.97 10.14 36.52
N LYS A 740 -21.83 10.40 35.86
CA LYS A 740 -20.54 10.63 36.50
C LYS A 740 -20.33 12.09 36.96
N GLY A 741 -21.30 12.98 36.73
CA GLY A 741 -21.20 14.38 37.08
C GLY A 741 -20.21 15.18 36.19
N LEU A 742 -19.89 14.67 35.01
CA LEU A 742 -19.09 15.34 34.03
C LEU A 742 -19.93 16.31 33.19
N LYS A 743 -19.29 17.23 32.49
CA LYS A 743 -19.99 18.07 31.50
C LYS A 743 -20.66 17.16 30.48
N GLU A 744 -21.94 17.41 30.16
CA GLU A 744 -22.70 16.62 29.20
C GLU A 744 -22.05 16.59 27.80
N GLN A 745 -21.52 17.73 27.37
CA GLN A 745 -20.75 17.82 26.12
C GLN A 745 -19.36 17.25 26.30
N MET A 746 -18.92 16.48 25.31
CA MET A 746 -17.53 16.00 25.26
C MET A 746 -16.56 17.17 25.16
N THR A 747 -15.39 17.01 25.76
CA THR A 747 -14.29 17.96 25.62
C THR A 747 -13.81 17.95 24.17
N PRO A 748 -13.80 19.10 23.49
CA PRO A 748 -13.41 19.14 22.09
C PRO A 748 -11.93 18.79 21.92
N LEU A 749 -11.58 18.22 20.78
CA LEU A 749 -10.21 17.88 20.42
C LEU A 749 -9.22 19.06 20.62
N SER A 750 -9.72 20.28 20.37
CA SER A 750 -8.94 21.51 20.53
C SER A 750 -8.38 21.77 21.92
N ASP A 751 -8.93 21.13 22.95
CA ASP A 751 -8.45 21.28 24.34
C ASP A 751 -7.28 20.32 24.65
N PHE A 752 -7.16 19.28 23.87
CA PHE A 752 -6.13 18.27 24.03
C PHE A 752 -4.96 18.43 23.05
N GLU A 753 -5.21 18.93 21.87
CA GLU A 753 -4.22 19.12 20.81
C GLU A 753 -3.68 20.55 20.82
N ASP A 754 -2.37 20.71 20.72
CA ASP A 754 -1.70 21.96 20.40
C ASP A 754 -1.28 21.94 18.93
N LYS A 755 -1.07 23.10 18.36
CA LYS A 755 -0.72 23.24 16.95
C LYS A 755 0.70 22.78 16.66
N LEU A 756 0.82 22.05 15.57
CA LEU A 756 2.08 21.69 14.94
C LEU A 756 2.96 22.91 14.62
#